data_47ad150b60d23ef56f4ccc32da871301
#
_entry.id   47ad150b60d23ef56f4ccc32da871301
#
_cell.length_a   1.000
_cell.length_b   1.000
_cell.length_c   1.000
_cell.angle_alpha   90.00
_cell.angle_beta   90.00
_cell.angle_gamma   90.00
#
_symmetry.space_group_name_H-M   'P 1'
#
loop_
_entity.id
_entity.type
_entity.pdbx_description
1 polymer ?
#
loop_
_entity_poly.entity_id
_entity_poly.type
_entity_poly.pdbx_seq_one_letter_code
_entity_poly.pdbx_strand_id
1 'polypeptide(L)'
;MNFGKPAAGGNPLDRWHDWKHTLSGAPASLRFIFAGIHRTVTLPFMPAFALTIFTGAFLLFQVQPLVGKYILPWFGGGPGVWTTCMLFFQLLLLGGYAYAHAVSRYLKPRTQAILHVVLLAAALASLPITPNDAWKPAAGDDPAWRILSLLTASLGLPYLVLSATGPLLQAWFRRTSPGTSPYRLYALSNVGSLLALMSYPFYFETNFTRFAQAQFWSWGLGFYAACCGFCAWRIWKNADEVTPSATAAASPAATADIPNPTAYQRALWICLPAVASTLLLAATNKMCLDVASIPFLWVLPLALYLLSFIISFDSPRWYSRFWFTLLLSAALIGVCLALFAGADMPIVQQVVIYSAALWVGSMICHGELYRLKPHPAHLTAFYLFIAAGGALGGLFVALVAPAIFNNYYELHLSLALLVALLLVVSAQDHAALSPRRWRVLAALLAVGAVYGADQAVTTVIAWLRTTAPALFSTVEYFWANTQHAGLHWPVWLAAGLLAALVALLRRRAQPLDGHRTTCGLLGLGLGGLIVVLGVQMRETSRGSLLTARNFYGVLSVQEYGQEDPSTHYRLLLHGRITHGIQFVAPERARTLTSYFGSRSGLGLALRTFPRQQNQRIGLLGLGVGTVAAYGKTGDYLRIYEIDPAVKQLAEKPFSYLATSDAQIELVMGDGRLSLEREPPQDFDFLIMDAFSSDAVPAHLLTREAFAIYLRHLKPDGAIIVNISNRYLDLRPVVENAARAIGFMSYTIECEDGSDDEEQGAWWLYGSSFVVLSQNRAFMENYALRNAASPAPATLNTIPLWTDDYTSMFRVLK
;
A
#
# COMPACT_ATOMS: atom_id res chain seq x y z
N MET A 1 -18.60 6.26 32.97
CA MET A 1 -19.14 7.61 33.17
C MET A 1 -20.54 7.62 32.60
N ASN A 2 -21.55 7.96 33.43
CA ASN A 2 -22.98 7.91 33.09
C ASN A 2 -23.38 8.95 32.06
N PHE A 3 -23.98 8.53 30.93
CA PHE A 3 -24.66 9.41 30.01
C PHE A 3 -26.14 9.60 30.44
N GLY A 4 -26.47 10.81 30.92
CA GLY A 4 -27.81 11.24 31.21
C GLY A 4 -28.61 11.53 29.92
N LYS A 5 -29.92 11.27 29.97
CA LYS A 5 -30.91 11.47 28.90
C LYS A 5 -30.98 12.95 28.46
N PRO A 6 -31.25 13.24 27.16
CA PRO A 6 -31.40 14.62 26.68
C PRO A 6 -32.73 15.23 27.07
N ALA A 7 -32.67 16.45 27.62
CA ALA A 7 -33.85 17.32 27.81
C ALA A 7 -34.25 17.99 26.50
N ALA A 8 -35.52 18.07 26.24
CA ALA A 8 -36.15 18.68 25.06
C ALA A 8 -36.17 20.23 25.14
N GLY A 9 -35.95 20.91 24.01
CA GLY A 9 -36.38 22.29 23.75
C GLY A 9 -35.30 23.37 23.96
N GLY A 10 -34.47 23.60 22.95
CA GLY A 10 -33.64 24.80 22.84
C GLY A 10 -33.50 25.22 21.38
N ASN A 11 -33.59 26.54 21.13
CA ASN A 11 -33.53 27.14 19.80
C ASN A 11 -32.22 26.80 19.07
N PRO A 12 -32.22 26.45 17.77
CA PRO A 12 -31.01 26.11 17.01
C PRO A 12 -29.92 27.20 17.00
N LEU A 13 -30.25 28.45 17.24
CA LEU A 13 -29.29 29.56 17.28
C LEU A 13 -28.44 29.61 18.57
N ASP A 14 -28.95 29.08 19.69
CA ASP A 14 -28.20 29.04 20.94
C ASP A 14 -27.10 27.98 20.96
N ARG A 15 -27.23 26.89 20.19
CA ARG A 15 -26.18 25.89 20.01
C ARG A 15 -24.92 26.39 19.25
N TRP A 16 -25.07 27.49 18.49
CA TRP A 16 -23.96 28.11 17.79
C TRP A 16 -23.01 28.90 18.71
N HIS A 17 -23.52 29.40 19.84
CA HIS A 17 -22.68 30.11 20.82
C HIS A 17 -21.84 29.15 21.65
N ASP A 18 -22.33 27.95 22.01
CA ASP A 18 -21.62 26.94 22.78
C ASP A 18 -20.43 26.33 22.00
N TRP A 19 -20.56 26.20 20.67
CA TRP A 19 -19.47 25.74 19.80
C TRP A 19 -18.25 26.67 19.83
N LYS A 20 -18.42 27.98 19.99
CA LYS A 20 -17.31 28.92 20.08
C LYS A 20 -16.47 28.73 21.36
N HIS A 21 -17.07 28.33 22.44
CA HIS A 21 -16.37 28.06 23.70
C HIS A 21 -15.63 26.70 23.69
N THR A 22 -16.16 25.68 22.99
CA THR A 22 -15.52 24.36 22.88
C THR A 22 -14.27 24.40 22.00
N LEU A 23 -14.20 25.27 21.01
CA LEU A 23 -13.02 25.47 20.15
C LEU A 23 -11.90 26.29 20.81
N SER A 24 -12.18 26.97 21.94
CA SER A 24 -11.13 27.73 22.67
C SER A 24 -10.06 26.84 23.30
N GLY A 25 -10.37 25.55 23.53
CA GLY A 25 -9.43 24.52 24.06
C GLY A 25 -8.70 23.68 23.02
N ALA A 26 -9.00 23.82 21.74
CA ALA A 26 -8.37 23.02 20.69
C ALA A 26 -6.90 23.46 20.42
N PRO A 27 -5.99 22.51 20.10
CA PRO A 27 -4.60 22.87 19.78
C PRO A 27 -4.51 23.88 18.62
N ALA A 28 -3.52 24.74 18.66
CA ALA A 28 -3.34 25.86 17.73
C ALA A 28 -3.41 25.45 16.24
N SER A 29 -3.01 24.23 15.90
CA SER A 29 -3.07 23.63 14.57
C SER A 29 -4.50 23.48 14.02
N LEU A 30 -5.45 23.06 14.84
CA LEU A 30 -6.86 22.94 14.45
C LEU A 30 -7.54 24.31 14.33
N ARG A 31 -7.18 25.28 15.18
CA ARG A 31 -7.69 26.65 15.08
C ARG A 31 -7.27 27.35 13.78
N PHE A 32 -6.05 27.03 13.25
CA PHE A 32 -5.58 27.58 11.98
C PHE A 32 -6.35 27.05 10.78
N ILE A 33 -6.72 25.76 10.77
CA ILE A 33 -7.53 25.16 9.69
C ILE A 33 -8.91 25.84 9.63
N PHE A 34 -9.56 26.03 10.79
CA PHE A 34 -10.89 26.66 10.85
C PHE A 34 -10.85 28.19 10.68
N ALA A 35 -9.80 28.87 11.13
CA ALA A 35 -9.62 30.32 10.90
C ALA A 35 -9.31 30.65 9.44
N GLY A 36 -8.65 29.75 8.72
CA GLY A 36 -8.45 29.83 7.26
C GLY A 36 -9.79 29.81 6.52
N ILE A 37 -10.72 28.95 6.95
CA ILE A 37 -12.07 28.85 6.38
C ILE A 37 -12.90 30.13 6.64
N HIS A 38 -12.77 30.74 7.82
CA HIS A 38 -13.58 31.91 8.19
C HIS A 38 -13.19 33.22 7.47
N ARG A 39 -11.91 33.38 7.07
CA ARG A 39 -11.44 34.54 6.27
C ARG A 39 -11.76 34.46 4.78
N THR A 40 -12.16 33.29 4.27
CA THR A 40 -12.46 33.06 2.85
C THR A 40 -13.90 33.40 2.43
N VAL A 41 -14.79 33.66 3.36
CA VAL A 41 -16.26 33.79 3.11
C VAL A 41 -16.72 35.21 2.69
N THR A 42 -15.83 36.19 2.53
CA THR A 42 -16.22 37.60 2.37
C THR A 42 -16.40 38.08 0.92
N LEU A 43 -16.21 37.25 -0.09
CA LEU A 43 -16.52 37.59 -1.50
C LEU A 43 -17.72 36.80 -1.99
N PRO A 44 -18.76 37.45 -2.61
CA PRO A 44 -20.06 36.81 -2.88
C PRO A 44 -20.03 35.59 -3.85
N PHE A 45 -18.91 35.29 -4.48
CA PHE A 45 -18.77 34.20 -5.47
C PHE A 45 -17.75 33.11 -5.11
N MET A 46 -16.94 33.33 -4.11
CA MET A 46 -15.94 32.37 -3.61
C MET A 46 -16.56 31.07 -3.07
N PRO A 47 -17.76 31.08 -2.42
CA PRO A 47 -18.35 29.86 -1.85
C PRO A 47 -18.69 28.80 -2.88
N ALA A 48 -19.22 29.15 -4.07
CA ALA A 48 -19.62 28.18 -5.08
C ALA A 48 -18.40 27.44 -5.68
N PHE A 49 -17.35 28.16 -6.06
CA PHE A 49 -16.09 27.54 -6.53
C PHE A 49 -15.43 26.68 -5.45
N ALA A 50 -15.41 27.19 -4.21
CA ALA A 50 -14.85 26.49 -3.06
C ALA A 50 -15.60 25.18 -2.78
N LEU A 51 -16.94 25.23 -2.75
CA LEU A 51 -17.81 24.08 -2.52
C LEU A 51 -17.66 23.03 -3.63
N THR A 52 -17.64 23.46 -4.90
CA THR A 52 -17.47 22.57 -6.04
C THR A 52 -16.10 21.88 -6.01
N ILE A 53 -15.02 22.61 -5.73
CA ILE A 53 -13.67 22.04 -5.64
C ILE A 53 -13.54 21.07 -4.47
N PHE A 54 -14.10 21.44 -3.30
CA PHE A 54 -14.08 20.57 -2.13
C PHE A 54 -14.84 19.26 -2.38
N THR A 55 -16.10 19.37 -2.87
CA THR A 55 -16.96 18.22 -3.15
C THR A 55 -16.35 17.33 -4.24
N GLY A 56 -15.84 17.93 -5.33
CA GLY A 56 -15.16 17.19 -6.39
C GLY A 56 -13.94 16.42 -5.89
N ALA A 57 -13.10 17.03 -5.05
CA ALA A 57 -11.95 16.39 -4.47
C ALA A 57 -12.31 15.29 -3.45
N PHE A 58 -13.36 15.53 -2.65
CA PHE A 58 -13.89 14.54 -1.71
C PHE A 58 -14.38 13.28 -2.46
N LEU A 59 -15.21 13.45 -3.49
CA LEU A 59 -15.73 12.33 -4.28
C LEU A 59 -14.62 11.59 -5.03
N LEU A 60 -13.63 12.31 -5.56
CA LEU A 60 -12.51 11.74 -6.31
C LEU A 60 -11.68 10.81 -5.44
N PHE A 61 -11.49 11.11 -4.15
CA PHE A 61 -10.73 10.26 -3.24
C PHE A 61 -11.59 9.21 -2.54
N GLN A 62 -12.86 9.48 -2.29
CA GLN A 62 -13.75 8.51 -1.66
C GLN A 62 -14.04 7.30 -2.58
N VAL A 63 -14.12 7.50 -3.89
CA VAL A 63 -14.40 6.42 -4.83
C VAL A 63 -13.26 5.40 -4.94
N GLN A 64 -12.03 5.82 -4.66
CA GLN A 64 -10.86 4.94 -4.81
C GLN A 64 -10.95 3.70 -3.90
N PRO A 65 -11.09 3.82 -2.58
CA PRO A 65 -11.25 2.66 -1.71
C PRO A 65 -12.58 1.93 -1.95
N LEU A 66 -13.65 2.65 -2.29
CA LEU A 66 -14.95 2.05 -2.59
C LEU A 66 -14.85 1.07 -3.75
N VAL A 67 -14.30 1.50 -4.88
CA VAL A 67 -14.14 0.64 -6.07
C VAL A 67 -13.11 -0.45 -5.83
N GLY A 68 -12.01 -0.13 -5.13
CA GLY A 68 -11.06 -1.15 -4.68
C GLY A 68 -11.77 -2.30 -3.95
N LYS A 69 -12.67 -1.99 -3.03
CA LYS A 69 -13.45 -2.98 -2.28
C LYS A 69 -14.41 -3.81 -3.17
N TYR A 70 -14.87 -3.27 -4.30
CA TYR A 70 -15.66 -4.03 -5.28
C TYR A 70 -14.82 -5.04 -6.05
N ILE A 71 -13.61 -4.66 -6.46
CA ILE A 71 -12.80 -5.46 -7.39
C ILE A 71 -11.79 -6.39 -6.69
N LEU A 72 -11.33 -6.06 -5.48
CA LEU A 72 -10.44 -6.92 -4.69
C LEU A 72 -10.90 -8.39 -4.65
N PRO A 73 -12.21 -8.68 -4.40
CA PRO A 73 -12.71 -10.04 -4.38
C PRO A 73 -12.53 -10.82 -5.69
N TRP A 74 -12.45 -10.14 -6.83
CA TRP A 74 -12.38 -10.79 -8.14
C TRP A 74 -10.97 -11.09 -8.60
N PHE A 75 -9.96 -10.46 -7.99
CA PHE A 75 -8.56 -10.51 -8.41
C PHE A 75 -7.61 -10.99 -7.30
N GLY A 76 -8.12 -11.76 -6.32
CA GLY A 76 -7.31 -12.43 -5.31
C GLY A 76 -6.95 -11.61 -4.08
N GLY A 77 -7.51 -10.40 -3.92
CA GLY A 77 -7.32 -9.59 -2.71
C GLY A 77 -5.90 -9.05 -2.47
N GLY A 78 -4.97 -9.33 -3.37
CA GLY A 78 -3.57 -8.98 -3.23
C GLY A 78 -3.28 -7.50 -3.51
N PRO A 79 -2.12 -6.99 -3.06
CA PRO A 79 -1.71 -5.60 -3.23
C PRO A 79 -1.47 -5.17 -4.68
N GLY A 80 -1.23 -6.10 -5.60
CA GLY A 80 -1.16 -5.83 -7.04
C GLY A 80 -2.44 -5.20 -7.58
N VAL A 81 -3.60 -5.60 -7.04
CA VAL A 81 -4.91 -4.99 -7.36
C VAL A 81 -4.90 -3.51 -6.99
N TRP A 82 -4.47 -3.18 -5.76
CA TRP A 82 -4.42 -1.79 -5.31
C TRP A 82 -3.44 -0.95 -6.12
N THR A 83 -2.24 -1.46 -6.38
CA THR A 83 -1.22 -0.76 -7.18
C THR A 83 -1.72 -0.47 -8.60
N THR A 84 -2.44 -1.41 -9.22
CA THR A 84 -3.07 -1.24 -10.54
C THR A 84 -4.22 -0.22 -10.49
N CYS A 85 -5.04 -0.22 -9.44
CA CYS A 85 -6.06 0.81 -9.25
C CYS A 85 -5.43 2.20 -9.12
N MET A 86 -4.35 2.34 -8.36
CA MET A 86 -3.63 3.60 -8.22
C MET A 86 -3.06 4.10 -9.54
N LEU A 87 -2.53 3.20 -10.37
CA LEU A 87 -2.11 3.56 -11.73
C LEU A 87 -3.29 4.10 -12.57
N PHE A 88 -4.44 3.43 -12.56
CA PHE A 88 -5.64 3.92 -13.23
C PHE A 88 -6.01 5.34 -12.78
N PHE A 89 -6.08 5.58 -11.47
CA PHE A 89 -6.44 6.88 -10.93
C PHE A 89 -5.43 7.97 -11.32
N GLN A 90 -4.15 7.67 -11.33
CA GLN A 90 -3.10 8.60 -11.74
C GLN A 90 -3.16 8.90 -13.24
N LEU A 91 -3.43 7.91 -14.10
CA LEU A 91 -3.60 8.11 -15.54
C LEU A 91 -4.83 8.97 -15.85
N LEU A 92 -5.95 8.71 -15.19
CA LEU A 92 -7.17 9.52 -15.34
C LEU A 92 -7.02 10.93 -14.78
N LEU A 93 -6.26 11.10 -13.68
CA LEU A 93 -5.90 12.43 -13.18
C LEU A 93 -5.09 13.21 -14.21
N LEU A 94 -4.09 12.58 -14.82
CA LEU A 94 -3.33 13.15 -15.93
C LEU A 94 -4.25 13.52 -17.12
N GLY A 95 -5.16 12.62 -17.51
CA GLY A 95 -6.14 12.85 -18.57
C GLY A 95 -7.04 14.07 -18.29
N GLY A 96 -7.57 14.18 -17.07
CA GLY A 96 -8.39 15.32 -16.65
C GLY A 96 -7.62 16.64 -16.61
N TYR A 97 -6.36 16.60 -16.20
CA TYR A 97 -5.50 17.79 -16.22
C TYR A 97 -5.11 18.19 -17.65
N ALA A 98 -4.87 17.21 -18.54
CA ALA A 98 -4.64 17.46 -19.96
C ALA A 98 -5.88 18.08 -20.62
N TYR A 99 -7.07 17.53 -20.35
CA TYR A 99 -8.35 18.10 -20.78
C TYR A 99 -8.52 19.54 -20.27
N ALA A 100 -8.35 19.81 -19.00
CA ALA A 100 -8.48 21.13 -18.42
C ALA A 100 -7.47 22.13 -19.02
N HIS A 101 -6.23 21.71 -19.26
CA HIS A 101 -5.21 22.52 -19.92
C HIS A 101 -5.58 22.85 -21.37
N ALA A 102 -5.95 21.84 -22.16
CA ALA A 102 -6.32 22.01 -23.56
C ALA A 102 -7.56 22.93 -23.73
N VAL A 103 -8.61 22.65 -22.95
CA VAL A 103 -9.84 23.45 -22.97
C VAL A 103 -9.58 24.89 -22.55
N SER A 104 -8.78 25.12 -21.50
CA SER A 104 -8.45 26.46 -21.02
C SER A 104 -7.61 27.26 -22.01
N ARG A 105 -6.77 26.57 -22.82
CA ARG A 105 -5.83 27.19 -23.77
C ARG A 105 -6.45 27.46 -25.15
N TYR A 106 -7.24 26.53 -25.65
CA TYR A 106 -7.68 26.55 -27.05
C TYR A 106 -9.14 26.95 -27.25
N LEU A 107 -10.01 26.86 -26.23
CA LEU A 107 -11.44 27.12 -26.37
C LEU A 107 -11.85 28.47 -25.76
N LYS A 108 -12.89 29.10 -26.33
CA LYS A 108 -13.53 30.28 -25.74
C LYS A 108 -14.30 29.91 -24.46
N PRO A 109 -14.48 30.83 -23.48
CA PRO A 109 -15.15 30.53 -22.21
C PRO A 109 -16.54 29.90 -22.34
N ARG A 110 -17.36 30.33 -23.30
CA ARG A 110 -18.67 29.73 -23.56
C ARG A 110 -18.57 28.29 -24.02
N THR A 111 -17.65 27.97 -24.92
CA THR A 111 -17.42 26.62 -25.43
C THR A 111 -16.87 25.71 -24.32
N GLN A 112 -15.99 26.22 -23.43
CA GLN A 112 -15.53 25.51 -22.27
C GLN A 112 -16.69 25.09 -21.36
N ALA A 113 -17.60 26.02 -21.05
CA ALA A 113 -18.75 25.79 -20.18
C ALA A 113 -19.70 24.73 -20.79
N ILE A 114 -20.05 24.87 -22.09
CA ILE A 114 -20.93 23.92 -22.77
C ILE A 114 -20.32 22.51 -22.80
N LEU A 115 -19.06 22.41 -23.25
CA LEU A 115 -18.35 21.11 -23.34
C LEU A 115 -18.30 20.41 -21.97
N HIS A 116 -17.99 21.16 -20.93
CA HIS A 116 -17.87 20.57 -19.59
C HIS A 116 -19.22 20.13 -19.02
N VAL A 117 -20.31 20.90 -19.26
CA VAL A 117 -21.69 20.53 -18.88
C VAL A 117 -22.15 19.28 -19.65
N VAL A 118 -21.83 19.15 -20.94
CA VAL A 118 -22.12 17.94 -21.70
C VAL A 118 -21.41 16.72 -21.15
N LEU A 119 -20.12 16.86 -20.80
CA LEU A 119 -19.36 15.78 -20.15
C LEU A 119 -19.91 15.42 -18.76
N LEU A 120 -20.37 16.41 -17.97
CA LEU A 120 -21.05 16.16 -16.70
C LEU A 120 -22.35 15.38 -16.90
N ALA A 121 -23.17 15.76 -17.88
CA ALA A 121 -24.40 15.05 -18.21
C ALA A 121 -24.13 13.61 -18.65
N ALA A 122 -23.10 13.39 -19.48
CA ALA A 122 -22.67 12.06 -19.90
C ALA A 122 -22.14 11.23 -18.70
N ALA A 123 -21.39 11.85 -17.76
CA ALA A 123 -20.93 11.20 -16.55
C ALA A 123 -22.10 10.79 -15.62
N LEU A 124 -23.12 11.62 -15.51
CA LEU A 124 -24.35 11.26 -14.77
C LEU A 124 -25.13 10.13 -15.46
N ALA A 125 -25.17 10.12 -16.79
CA ALA A 125 -25.82 9.05 -17.56
C ALA A 125 -25.07 7.70 -17.49
N SER A 126 -23.78 7.71 -17.14
CA SER A 126 -22.97 6.48 -16.98
C SER A 126 -23.10 5.82 -15.60
N LEU A 127 -23.91 6.39 -14.69
CA LEU A 127 -24.21 5.77 -13.40
C LEU A 127 -25.09 4.50 -13.57
N PRO A 128 -24.98 3.51 -12.70
CA PRO A 128 -24.12 3.44 -11.50
C PRO A 128 -22.66 3.08 -11.83
N ILE A 129 -21.74 3.46 -10.89
CA ILE A 129 -20.29 3.17 -11.02
C ILE A 129 -19.92 1.73 -10.67
N THR A 130 -20.89 0.94 -10.21
CA THR A 130 -20.68 -0.44 -9.79
C THR A 130 -20.44 -1.36 -10.98
N PRO A 131 -19.32 -2.11 -11.01
CA PRO A 131 -19.06 -3.05 -12.10
C PRO A 131 -20.07 -4.21 -12.06
N ASN A 132 -20.45 -4.66 -13.24
CA ASN A 132 -21.36 -5.78 -13.43
C ASN A 132 -20.57 -7.11 -13.44
N ASP A 133 -21.23 -8.24 -13.14
CA ASP A 133 -20.62 -9.58 -13.04
C ASP A 133 -19.95 -10.06 -14.33
N ALA A 134 -20.31 -9.52 -15.50
CA ALA A 134 -19.66 -9.81 -16.77
C ALA A 134 -18.17 -9.40 -16.80
N TRP A 135 -17.73 -8.57 -15.87
CA TRP A 135 -16.34 -8.15 -15.73
C TRP A 135 -15.50 -9.09 -14.86
N LYS A 136 -16.10 -10.11 -14.21
CA LYS A 136 -15.34 -11.11 -13.47
C LYS A 136 -14.29 -11.77 -14.37
N PRO A 137 -13.01 -11.91 -13.93
CA PRO A 137 -11.94 -12.45 -14.77
C PRO A 137 -12.22 -13.89 -15.18
N ALA A 138 -11.83 -14.24 -16.41
CA ALA A 138 -11.77 -15.63 -16.85
C ALA A 138 -10.39 -16.24 -16.51
N ALA A 139 -10.31 -17.56 -16.54
CA ALA A 139 -9.03 -18.25 -16.39
C ALA A 139 -8.07 -17.84 -17.51
N GLY A 140 -6.85 -17.37 -17.14
CA GLY A 140 -5.83 -16.95 -18.09
C GLY A 140 -5.87 -15.46 -18.48
N ASP A 141 -6.85 -14.67 -18.02
CA ASP A 141 -6.85 -13.22 -18.20
C ASP A 141 -5.66 -12.59 -17.45
N ASP A 142 -5.01 -11.58 -18.05
CA ASP A 142 -4.05 -10.74 -17.34
C ASP A 142 -4.81 -9.83 -16.35
N PRO A 143 -4.57 -9.95 -15.03
CA PRO A 143 -5.35 -9.23 -14.03
C PRO A 143 -5.22 -7.71 -14.15
N ALA A 144 -4.01 -7.19 -14.49
CA ALA A 144 -3.76 -5.75 -14.54
C ALA A 144 -4.55 -5.09 -15.68
N TRP A 145 -4.50 -5.68 -16.89
CA TRP A 145 -5.27 -5.17 -18.03
C TRP A 145 -6.78 -5.30 -17.83
N ARG A 146 -7.23 -6.39 -17.19
CA ARG A 146 -8.65 -6.58 -16.90
C ARG A 146 -9.16 -5.54 -15.92
N ILE A 147 -8.41 -5.23 -14.86
CA ILE A 147 -8.72 -4.17 -13.89
C ILE A 147 -8.79 -2.80 -14.57
N LEU A 148 -7.77 -2.44 -15.37
CA LEU A 148 -7.74 -1.16 -16.06
C LEU A 148 -8.93 -0.99 -17.01
N SER A 149 -9.31 -2.04 -17.75
CA SER A 149 -10.44 -2.04 -18.67
C SER A 149 -11.78 -1.90 -17.92
N LEU A 150 -11.97 -2.67 -16.85
CA LEU A 150 -13.14 -2.62 -15.98
C LEU A 150 -13.33 -1.22 -15.39
N LEU A 151 -12.27 -0.65 -14.81
CA LEU A 151 -12.31 0.67 -14.21
C LEU A 151 -12.59 1.75 -15.26
N THR A 152 -12.02 1.62 -16.45
CA THR A 152 -12.28 2.56 -17.55
C THR A 152 -13.75 2.53 -17.97
N ALA A 153 -14.35 1.35 -18.06
CA ALA A 153 -15.75 1.21 -18.46
C ALA A 153 -16.73 1.70 -17.38
N SER A 154 -16.47 1.39 -16.08
CA SER A 154 -17.41 1.68 -15.00
C SER A 154 -17.23 3.08 -14.40
N LEU A 155 -16.00 3.59 -14.32
CA LEU A 155 -15.68 4.82 -13.60
C LEU A 155 -14.96 5.87 -14.45
N GLY A 156 -14.46 5.52 -15.64
CA GLY A 156 -13.56 6.35 -16.43
C GLY A 156 -14.08 7.77 -16.66
N LEU A 157 -15.32 7.92 -17.16
CA LEU A 157 -15.87 9.23 -17.47
C LEU A 157 -16.20 10.07 -16.23
N PRO A 158 -16.89 9.57 -15.19
CA PRO A 158 -17.08 10.28 -13.93
C PRO A 158 -15.77 10.74 -13.29
N TYR A 159 -14.76 9.86 -13.25
CA TYR A 159 -13.47 10.17 -12.66
C TYR A 159 -12.69 11.23 -13.47
N LEU A 160 -12.72 11.15 -14.81
CA LEU A 160 -12.10 12.13 -15.69
C LEU A 160 -12.65 13.54 -15.46
N VAL A 161 -13.96 13.67 -15.32
CA VAL A 161 -14.64 14.97 -15.09
C VAL A 161 -14.28 15.51 -13.70
N LEU A 162 -14.32 14.68 -12.67
CA LEU A 162 -13.91 15.06 -11.32
C LEU A 162 -12.44 15.48 -11.28
N SER A 163 -11.54 14.77 -11.95
CA SER A 163 -10.12 15.10 -11.98
C SER A 163 -9.81 16.43 -12.66
N ALA A 164 -10.60 16.84 -13.65
CA ALA A 164 -10.47 18.12 -14.32
C ALA A 164 -10.86 19.33 -13.43
N THR A 165 -11.61 19.09 -12.35
CA THR A 165 -12.21 20.15 -11.49
C THR A 165 -11.19 21.16 -10.98
N GLY A 166 -10.10 20.70 -10.38
CA GLY A 166 -9.08 21.55 -9.76
C GLY A 166 -8.51 22.57 -10.74
N PRO A 167 -7.85 22.15 -11.82
CA PRO A 167 -7.24 23.08 -12.79
C PRO A 167 -8.26 23.93 -13.53
N LEU A 168 -9.40 23.38 -13.95
CA LEU A 168 -10.42 24.08 -14.74
C LEU A 168 -11.10 25.17 -13.92
N LEU A 169 -11.61 24.83 -12.74
CA LEU A 169 -12.28 25.81 -11.88
C LEU A 169 -11.34 26.89 -11.36
N GLN A 170 -10.08 26.59 -11.11
CA GLN A 170 -9.09 27.61 -10.77
C GLN A 170 -8.81 28.55 -11.94
N ALA A 171 -8.79 28.03 -13.19
CA ALA A 171 -8.67 28.85 -14.38
C ALA A 171 -9.92 29.76 -14.57
N TRP A 172 -11.11 29.24 -14.31
CA TRP A 172 -12.37 30.01 -14.36
C TRP A 172 -12.43 31.06 -13.26
N PHE A 173 -12.04 30.69 -12.02
CA PHE A 173 -12.01 31.59 -10.87
C PHE A 173 -11.08 32.80 -11.11
N ARG A 174 -9.92 32.58 -11.72
CA ARG A 174 -8.99 33.65 -12.06
C ARG A 174 -9.60 34.68 -13.01
N ARG A 175 -10.48 34.24 -13.93
CA ARG A 175 -11.18 35.13 -14.87
C ARG A 175 -12.30 35.93 -14.21
N THR A 176 -12.99 35.32 -13.25
CA THR A 176 -14.14 35.97 -12.57
C THR A 176 -13.74 36.82 -11.38
N SER A 177 -12.55 36.62 -10.82
CA SER A 177 -12.07 37.29 -9.60
C SER A 177 -10.60 37.71 -9.75
N PRO A 178 -10.31 38.73 -10.60
CA PRO A 178 -8.95 39.25 -10.79
C PRO A 178 -8.35 39.74 -9.47
N GLY A 179 -7.05 39.43 -9.23
CA GLY A 179 -6.31 39.88 -8.02
C GLY A 179 -6.40 38.91 -6.84
N THR A 180 -7.20 37.88 -6.86
CA THR A 180 -7.24 36.82 -5.81
C THR A 180 -6.36 35.64 -6.17
N SER A 181 -5.59 35.08 -5.18
CA SER A 181 -4.72 33.95 -5.41
C SER A 181 -5.52 32.64 -5.52
N PRO A 182 -5.43 31.88 -6.62
CA PRO A 182 -6.12 30.59 -6.77
C PRO A 182 -5.53 29.47 -5.90
N TYR A 183 -4.33 29.64 -5.35
CA TYR A 183 -3.64 28.59 -4.58
C TYR A 183 -4.35 28.17 -3.29
N ARG A 184 -5.20 29.04 -2.71
CA ARG A 184 -6.05 28.68 -1.57
C ARG A 184 -7.13 27.64 -1.92
N LEU A 185 -7.64 27.68 -3.15
CA LEU A 185 -8.57 26.65 -3.64
C LEU A 185 -7.90 25.29 -3.80
N TYR A 186 -6.61 25.28 -4.12
CA TYR A 186 -5.83 24.05 -4.16
C TYR A 186 -5.65 23.41 -2.77
N ALA A 187 -5.34 24.22 -1.75
CA ALA A 187 -5.30 23.72 -0.37
C ALA A 187 -6.63 23.13 0.07
N LEU A 188 -7.76 23.77 -0.28
CA LEU A 188 -9.09 23.29 0.03
C LEU A 188 -9.43 21.96 -0.69
N SER A 189 -8.99 21.80 -1.94
CA SER A 189 -9.06 20.52 -2.67
C SER A 189 -8.37 19.40 -1.89
N ASN A 190 -7.14 19.64 -1.46
CA ASN A 190 -6.38 18.62 -0.72
C ASN A 190 -7.00 18.29 0.65
N VAL A 191 -7.59 19.27 1.35
CA VAL A 191 -8.35 19.02 2.60
C VAL A 191 -9.56 18.12 2.32
N GLY A 192 -10.31 18.36 1.23
CA GLY A 192 -11.42 17.51 0.82
C GLY A 192 -10.98 16.08 0.53
N SER A 193 -9.84 15.92 -0.17
CA SER A 193 -9.21 14.62 -0.47
C SER A 193 -8.79 13.87 0.79
N LEU A 194 -8.11 14.56 1.70
CA LEU A 194 -7.65 13.95 2.97
C LEU A 194 -8.83 13.55 3.86
N LEU A 195 -9.88 14.38 3.93
CA LEU A 195 -11.08 14.08 4.69
C LEU A 195 -11.81 12.85 4.13
N ALA A 196 -11.94 12.74 2.80
CA ALA A 196 -12.51 11.57 2.15
C ALA A 196 -11.73 10.30 2.49
N LEU A 197 -10.41 10.35 2.36
CA LEU A 197 -9.52 9.22 2.64
C LEU A 197 -9.59 8.76 4.10
N MET A 198 -9.58 9.71 5.05
CA MET A 198 -9.62 9.40 6.48
C MET A 198 -11.01 8.95 6.95
N SER A 199 -12.09 9.54 6.40
CA SER A 199 -13.44 9.15 6.79
C SER A 199 -13.86 7.79 6.24
N TYR A 200 -13.23 7.32 5.15
CA TYR A 200 -13.62 6.05 4.53
C TYR A 200 -13.50 4.85 5.49
N PRO A 201 -12.31 4.52 6.04
CA PRO A 201 -12.13 3.34 6.89
C PRO A 201 -12.88 3.46 8.23
N PHE A 202 -12.93 4.66 8.82
CA PHE A 202 -13.48 4.85 10.17
C PHE A 202 -14.98 5.06 10.20
N TYR A 203 -15.59 5.54 9.12
CA TYR A 203 -17.01 5.90 9.10
C TYR A 203 -17.79 5.19 7.98
N PHE A 204 -17.36 5.32 6.71
CA PHE A 204 -18.14 4.78 5.60
C PHE A 204 -18.10 3.26 5.55
N GLU A 205 -16.94 2.65 5.65
CA GLU A 205 -16.79 1.20 5.56
C GLU A 205 -17.42 0.45 6.73
N THR A 206 -17.33 1.01 7.93
CA THR A 206 -17.83 0.36 9.15
C THR A 206 -19.35 0.43 9.30
N ASN A 207 -20.00 1.42 8.67
CA ASN A 207 -21.43 1.69 8.90
C ASN A 207 -22.33 1.46 7.67
N PHE A 208 -21.77 1.39 6.45
CA PHE A 208 -22.58 1.30 5.24
C PHE A 208 -22.16 0.14 4.35
N THR A 209 -23.14 -0.51 3.71
CA THR A 209 -22.92 -1.51 2.68
C THR A 209 -22.27 -0.89 1.44
N ARG A 210 -21.62 -1.71 0.60
CA ARG A 210 -21.03 -1.22 -0.66
C ARG A 210 -22.05 -0.55 -1.57
N PHE A 211 -23.25 -1.12 -1.65
CA PHE A 211 -24.34 -0.58 -2.45
C PHE A 211 -24.78 0.81 -1.95
N ALA A 212 -25.00 0.97 -0.62
CA ALA A 212 -25.34 2.25 -0.03
C ALA A 212 -24.27 3.31 -0.26
N GLN A 213 -22.98 2.93 -0.14
CA GLN A 213 -21.84 3.82 -0.42
C GLN A 213 -21.82 4.28 -1.87
N ALA A 214 -22.08 3.37 -2.84
CA ALA A 214 -22.15 3.70 -4.26
C ALA A 214 -23.34 4.65 -4.58
N GLN A 215 -24.47 4.47 -3.91
CA GLN A 215 -25.61 5.39 -4.02
C GLN A 215 -25.28 6.77 -3.45
N PHE A 216 -24.71 6.87 -2.25
CA PHE A 216 -24.29 8.15 -1.67
C PHE A 216 -23.29 8.88 -2.56
N TRP A 217 -22.35 8.14 -3.13
CA TRP A 217 -21.40 8.70 -4.07
C TRP A 217 -22.10 9.23 -5.35
N SER A 218 -23.08 8.49 -5.87
CA SER A 218 -23.85 8.90 -7.05
C SER A 218 -24.67 10.16 -6.79
N TRP A 219 -25.30 10.28 -5.61
CA TRP A 219 -25.99 11.51 -5.21
C TRP A 219 -25.00 12.68 -5.04
N GLY A 220 -23.83 12.40 -4.46
CA GLY A 220 -22.75 13.36 -4.33
C GLY A 220 -22.28 13.87 -5.71
N LEU A 221 -22.18 12.99 -6.72
CA LEU A 221 -21.83 13.38 -8.10
C LEU A 221 -22.94 14.28 -8.71
N GLY A 222 -24.22 13.98 -8.47
CA GLY A 222 -25.34 14.83 -8.88
C GLY A 222 -25.26 16.22 -8.25
N PHE A 223 -24.98 16.29 -6.94
CA PHE A 223 -24.79 17.56 -6.23
C PHE A 223 -23.58 18.35 -6.77
N TYR A 224 -22.44 17.66 -6.96
CA TYR A 224 -21.25 18.23 -7.59
C TYR A 224 -21.56 18.78 -8.99
N ALA A 225 -22.28 18.02 -9.82
CA ALA A 225 -22.65 18.43 -11.17
C ALA A 225 -23.52 19.69 -11.18
N ALA A 226 -24.47 19.81 -10.24
CA ALA A 226 -25.28 21.02 -10.07
C ALA A 226 -24.42 22.23 -9.67
N CYS A 227 -23.52 22.08 -8.72
CA CYS A 227 -22.60 23.15 -8.29
C CYS A 227 -21.64 23.56 -9.42
N CYS A 228 -21.08 22.59 -10.15
CA CYS A 228 -20.19 22.82 -11.28
C CYS A 228 -20.94 23.46 -12.47
N GLY A 229 -22.16 23.01 -12.77
CA GLY A 229 -23.04 23.61 -13.74
C GLY A 229 -23.37 25.07 -13.43
N PHE A 230 -23.58 25.40 -12.17
CA PHE A 230 -23.76 26.81 -11.73
C PHE A 230 -22.49 27.62 -11.98
N CYS A 231 -21.30 27.10 -11.70
CA CYS A 231 -20.04 27.77 -12.02
C CYS A 231 -19.88 27.95 -13.55
N ALA A 232 -20.22 26.96 -14.35
CA ALA A 232 -20.19 27.02 -15.80
C ALA A 232 -21.17 28.06 -16.37
N TRP A 233 -22.40 28.09 -15.85
CA TRP A 233 -23.41 29.11 -16.22
C TRP A 233 -22.91 30.54 -15.93
N ARG A 234 -22.23 30.73 -14.81
CA ARG A 234 -21.61 32.02 -14.46
C ARG A 234 -20.55 32.46 -15.47
N ILE A 235 -19.67 31.54 -15.88
CA ILE A 235 -18.65 31.81 -16.90
C ILE A 235 -19.33 32.15 -18.23
N TRP A 236 -20.41 31.48 -18.60
CA TRP A 236 -21.13 31.75 -19.81
C TRP A 236 -21.75 33.16 -19.76
N LYS A 237 -22.47 33.52 -18.68
CA LYS A 237 -23.12 34.81 -18.55
C LYS A 237 -22.16 36.01 -18.63
N ASN A 238 -20.98 35.87 -17.97
CA ASN A 238 -19.99 36.94 -17.91
C ASN A 238 -19.02 36.93 -19.09
N ALA A 239 -19.17 36.01 -20.05
CA ALA A 239 -18.31 35.90 -21.22
C ALA A 239 -18.32 37.15 -22.12
N ASP A 240 -19.39 37.95 -22.11
CA ASP A 240 -19.54 39.18 -22.89
C ASP A 240 -19.02 40.42 -22.14
N GLU A 241 -19.01 40.41 -20.80
CA GLU A 241 -18.53 41.53 -19.99
C GLU A 241 -16.99 41.58 -19.92
N VAL A 242 -16.32 40.44 -20.21
CA VAL A 242 -14.88 40.34 -20.38
C VAL A 242 -14.51 40.72 -21.83
N THR A 243 -14.94 41.92 -22.27
CA THR A 243 -14.52 42.53 -23.50
C THR A 243 -13.00 42.77 -23.51
N PRO A 244 -12.37 42.92 -24.72
CA PRO A 244 -10.92 43.04 -24.91
C PRO A 244 -10.21 44.22 -24.20
N SER A 245 -10.96 45.01 -23.43
CA SER A 245 -10.43 46.19 -22.75
C SER A 245 -9.37 45.87 -21.68
N ALA A 246 -9.41 44.63 -21.09
CA ALA A 246 -8.36 44.21 -20.15
C ALA A 246 -7.08 43.68 -20.83
N THR A 247 -7.19 43.30 -22.11
CA THR A 247 -6.03 42.97 -22.95
C THR A 247 -5.47 44.21 -23.68
N ALA A 248 -6.26 45.24 -23.85
CA ALA A 248 -5.82 46.48 -24.50
C ALA A 248 -5.19 47.50 -23.54
N ALA A 249 -5.44 47.37 -22.22
CA ALA A 249 -4.80 48.22 -21.23
C ALA A 249 -3.53 47.63 -20.60
N ALA A 250 -3.24 46.35 -20.81
CA ALA A 250 -1.92 45.81 -20.66
C ALA A 250 -1.12 46.16 -21.92
N SER A 251 -0.39 47.28 -21.85
CA SER A 251 0.56 47.72 -22.90
C SER A 251 1.29 46.49 -23.46
N PRO A 252 1.54 46.39 -24.78
CA PRO A 252 2.30 45.24 -25.35
C PRO A 252 3.64 45.02 -24.65
N ALA A 253 4.18 46.02 -23.98
CA ALA A 253 5.37 45.94 -23.11
C ALA A 253 5.15 45.12 -21.83
N ALA A 254 3.92 45.01 -21.27
CA ALA A 254 3.66 44.28 -20.03
C ALA A 254 3.42 42.74 -20.23
N THR A 255 3.13 42.29 -21.47
CA THR A 255 3.01 40.87 -21.81
C THR A 255 4.33 40.27 -22.33
N ALA A 256 5.29 41.14 -22.72
CA ALA A 256 6.61 40.71 -23.21
C ALA A 256 7.55 40.23 -22.10
N ASP A 257 7.22 40.48 -20.83
CA ASP A 257 8.13 40.24 -19.67
C ASP A 257 7.78 39.04 -18.78
N ILE A 258 6.80 38.19 -19.15
CA ILE A 258 6.54 36.96 -18.39
C ILE A 258 7.52 35.88 -18.86
N PRO A 259 8.55 35.56 -18.06
CA PRO A 259 9.55 34.57 -18.47
C PRO A 259 8.90 33.19 -18.68
N ASN A 260 9.13 32.58 -19.84
CA ASN A 260 8.73 31.23 -20.09
C ASN A 260 9.52 30.26 -19.19
N PRO A 261 8.87 29.22 -18.62
CA PRO A 261 9.57 28.20 -17.85
C PRO A 261 10.69 27.56 -18.65
N THR A 262 11.86 27.45 -18.05
CA THR A 262 13.03 26.80 -18.67
C THR A 262 12.82 25.31 -18.86
N ALA A 263 13.58 24.67 -19.75
CA ALA A 263 13.56 23.21 -19.93
C ALA A 263 13.91 22.48 -18.62
N TYR A 264 14.85 23.03 -17.84
CA TYR A 264 15.25 22.52 -16.53
C TYR A 264 14.07 22.56 -15.53
N GLN A 265 13.37 23.68 -15.42
CA GLN A 265 12.19 23.78 -14.54
C GLN A 265 11.11 22.78 -14.94
N ARG A 266 10.82 22.64 -16.24
CA ARG A 266 9.82 21.66 -16.75
C ARG A 266 10.23 20.22 -16.44
N ALA A 267 11.52 19.90 -16.58
CA ALA A 267 12.03 18.57 -16.22
C ALA A 267 11.84 18.28 -14.72
N LEU A 268 12.14 19.24 -13.83
CA LEU A 268 11.92 19.07 -12.40
C LEU A 268 10.43 19.00 -12.02
N TRP A 269 9.52 19.66 -12.74
CA TRP A 269 8.08 19.54 -12.55
C TRP A 269 7.55 18.13 -12.85
N ILE A 270 8.31 17.32 -13.62
CA ILE A 270 8.02 15.90 -13.87
C ILE A 270 8.79 15.02 -12.87
N CYS A 271 10.10 15.22 -12.73
CA CYS A 271 10.96 14.31 -11.98
C CYS A 271 10.65 14.31 -10.47
N LEU A 272 10.38 15.48 -9.86
CA LEU A 272 10.05 15.57 -8.43
C LEU A 272 8.76 14.80 -8.08
N PRO A 273 7.62 15.01 -8.77
CA PRO A 273 6.43 14.20 -8.52
C PRO A 273 6.59 12.74 -8.91
N ALA A 274 7.39 12.41 -9.93
CA ALA A 274 7.65 11.03 -10.33
C ALA A 274 8.35 10.26 -9.21
N VAL A 275 9.42 10.82 -8.63
CA VAL A 275 10.13 10.19 -7.51
C VAL A 275 9.26 10.14 -6.26
N ALA A 276 8.48 11.18 -5.96
CA ALA A 276 7.56 11.18 -4.82
C ALA A 276 6.46 10.09 -4.97
N SER A 277 5.89 9.94 -6.17
CA SER A 277 4.89 8.91 -6.48
C SER A 277 5.50 7.49 -6.45
N THR A 278 6.70 7.31 -7.00
CA THR A 278 7.44 6.03 -6.91
C THR A 278 7.70 5.67 -5.45
N LEU A 279 8.16 6.63 -4.63
CA LEU A 279 8.42 6.42 -3.21
C LEU A 279 7.14 6.08 -2.44
N LEU A 280 6.02 6.76 -2.76
CA LEU A 280 4.71 6.46 -2.17
C LEU A 280 4.31 5.00 -2.40
N LEU A 281 4.31 4.57 -3.66
CA LEU A 281 3.87 3.21 -4.01
C LEU A 281 4.86 2.15 -3.53
N ALA A 282 6.17 2.40 -3.64
CA ALA A 282 7.19 1.48 -3.17
C ALA A 282 7.17 1.31 -1.64
N ALA A 283 7.01 2.39 -0.88
CA ALA A 283 6.86 2.33 0.57
C ALA A 283 5.54 1.65 0.98
N THR A 284 4.45 1.90 0.24
CA THR A 284 3.16 1.21 0.45
C THR A 284 3.30 -0.29 0.23
N ASN A 285 3.90 -0.72 -0.89
CA ASN A 285 4.15 -2.14 -1.17
C ASN A 285 5.01 -2.76 -0.07
N LYS A 286 6.11 -2.11 0.34
CA LYS A 286 6.98 -2.60 1.41
C LYS A 286 6.24 -2.77 2.74
N MET A 287 5.43 -1.79 3.14
CA MET A 287 4.68 -1.87 4.40
C MET A 287 3.54 -2.89 4.34
N CYS A 288 2.77 -2.93 3.26
CA CYS A 288 1.58 -3.75 3.16
C CYS A 288 1.84 -5.21 2.80
N LEU A 289 3.00 -5.52 2.18
CA LEU A 289 3.33 -6.87 1.71
C LEU A 289 4.36 -7.56 2.60
N ASP A 290 5.38 -6.80 2.97
CA ASP A 290 6.56 -7.35 3.60
C ASP A 290 6.53 -7.19 5.12
N VAL A 291 5.93 -6.09 5.61
CA VAL A 291 5.91 -5.79 7.06
C VAL A 291 4.65 -6.33 7.71
N ALA A 292 3.49 -5.93 7.20
CA ALA A 292 2.22 -6.35 7.77
C ALA A 292 1.05 -6.18 6.78
N SER A 293 0.31 -7.24 6.51
CA SER A 293 -0.91 -7.22 5.70
C SER A 293 -2.12 -6.70 6.51
N ILE A 294 -1.93 -5.58 7.22
CA ILE A 294 -2.99 -4.95 8.01
C ILE A 294 -3.93 -4.21 7.06
N PRO A 295 -5.25 -4.45 7.18
CA PRO A 295 -6.23 -3.71 6.40
C PRO A 295 -6.06 -2.20 6.59
N PHE A 296 -6.16 -1.45 5.48
CA PHE A 296 -6.01 0.00 5.45
C PHE A 296 -4.63 0.57 5.80
N LEU A 297 -3.61 -0.26 6.00
CA LEU A 297 -2.25 0.25 6.18
C LEU A 297 -1.82 1.12 4.98
N TRP A 298 -2.34 0.86 3.77
CA TRP A 298 -2.13 1.69 2.58
C TRP A 298 -2.72 3.11 2.67
N VAL A 299 -3.72 3.35 3.55
CA VAL A 299 -4.29 4.69 3.79
C VAL A 299 -3.26 5.62 4.41
N LEU A 300 -2.42 5.11 5.32
CA LEU A 300 -1.40 5.90 6.01
C LEU A 300 -0.37 6.52 5.06
N PRO A 301 0.29 5.78 4.14
CA PRO A 301 1.19 6.38 3.16
C PRO A 301 0.53 7.44 2.29
N LEU A 302 -0.66 7.17 1.79
CA LEU A 302 -1.38 8.11 0.93
C LEU A 302 -1.80 9.36 1.70
N ALA A 303 -2.21 9.24 2.97
CA ALA A 303 -2.51 10.37 3.84
C ALA A 303 -1.27 11.24 4.10
N LEU A 304 -0.10 10.63 4.37
CA LEU A 304 1.16 11.35 4.56
C LEU A 304 1.59 12.08 3.28
N TYR A 305 1.43 11.44 2.13
CA TYR A 305 1.71 12.05 0.82
C TYR A 305 0.80 13.26 0.56
N LEU A 306 -0.50 13.16 0.78
CA LEU A 306 -1.43 14.30 0.64
C LEU A 306 -1.13 15.41 1.65
N LEU A 307 -0.84 15.03 2.90
CA LEU A 307 -0.48 15.98 3.95
C LEU A 307 0.78 16.77 3.58
N SER A 308 1.79 16.13 2.99
CA SER A 308 2.99 16.82 2.52
C SER A 308 2.70 17.83 1.40
N PHE A 309 1.75 17.56 0.50
CA PHE A 309 1.26 18.55 -0.47
C PHE A 309 0.55 19.72 0.22
N ILE A 310 -0.38 19.42 1.15
CA ILE A 310 -1.12 20.46 1.87
C ILE A 310 -0.14 21.43 2.56
N ILE A 311 0.79 20.87 3.34
CA ILE A 311 1.75 21.65 4.12
C ILE A 311 2.70 22.44 3.21
N SER A 312 3.25 21.82 2.17
CA SER A 312 4.21 22.50 1.28
C SER A 312 3.57 23.62 0.45
N PHE A 313 2.30 23.46 0.04
CA PHE A 313 1.59 24.45 -0.79
C PHE A 313 0.82 25.51 0.03
N ASP A 314 0.64 25.31 1.35
CA ASP A 314 0.07 26.33 2.23
C ASP A 314 1.05 27.50 2.42
N SER A 315 2.28 27.24 2.85
CA SER A 315 3.26 28.29 3.12
C SER A 315 4.71 27.83 2.93
N PRO A 316 5.59 28.70 2.36
CA PRO A 316 7.02 28.41 2.23
C PRO A 316 7.75 28.24 3.56
N ARG A 317 7.12 28.61 4.68
CA ARG A 317 7.71 28.51 6.02
C ARG A 317 7.84 27.06 6.50
N TRP A 318 7.01 26.16 5.99
CA TRP A 318 6.96 24.79 6.41
C TRP A 318 8.08 23.92 5.84
N TYR A 319 8.71 24.35 4.74
CA TYR A 319 9.80 23.62 4.12
C TYR A 319 11.11 24.39 4.22
N SER A 320 12.13 23.75 4.80
CA SER A 320 13.51 24.21 4.81
C SER A 320 14.42 23.10 4.30
N ARG A 321 15.09 23.33 3.17
CA ARG A 321 15.99 22.33 2.57
C ARG A 321 17.00 21.80 3.57
N PHE A 322 17.57 22.66 4.41
CA PHE A 322 18.55 22.26 5.41
C PHE A 322 17.99 21.23 6.42
N TRP A 323 16.87 21.56 7.07
CA TRP A 323 16.28 20.69 8.10
C TRP A 323 15.75 19.38 7.51
N PHE A 324 15.14 19.45 6.31
CA PHE A 324 14.63 18.24 5.66
C PHE A 324 15.74 17.36 5.09
N THR A 325 16.89 17.91 4.65
CA THR A 325 18.07 17.11 4.30
C THR A 325 18.61 16.36 5.51
N LEU A 326 18.62 16.99 6.67
CA LEU A 326 19.04 16.38 7.93
C LEU A 326 18.09 15.25 8.34
N LEU A 327 16.78 15.50 8.31
CA LEU A 327 15.75 14.50 8.59
C LEU A 327 15.81 13.35 7.58
N LEU A 328 16.09 13.65 6.30
CA LEU A 328 16.28 12.62 5.27
C LEU A 328 17.46 11.71 5.61
N SER A 329 18.59 12.28 6.02
CA SER A 329 19.77 11.48 6.40
C SER A 329 19.43 10.50 7.55
N ALA A 330 18.73 10.98 8.59
CA ALA A 330 18.28 10.15 9.69
C ALA A 330 17.28 9.07 9.23
N ALA A 331 16.32 9.44 8.37
CA ALA A 331 15.33 8.52 7.83
C ALA A 331 15.97 7.43 6.95
N LEU A 332 16.96 7.79 6.11
CA LEU A 332 17.69 6.82 5.27
C LEU A 332 18.49 5.83 6.11
N ILE A 333 19.15 6.30 7.17
CA ILE A 333 19.82 5.40 8.12
C ILE A 333 18.79 4.44 8.73
N GLY A 334 17.67 4.96 9.22
CA GLY A 334 16.59 4.12 9.75
C GLY A 334 16.07 3.09 8.75
N VAL A 335 15.88 3.49 7.48
CA VAL A 335 15.44 2.55 6.43
C VAL A 335 16.50 1.48 6.16
N CYS A 336 17.78 1.84 6.07
CA CYS A 336 18.85 0.85 5.91
C CYS A 336 18.86 -0.14 7.08
N LEU A 337 18.75 0.34 8.34
CA LEU A 337 18.65 -0.53 9.51
C LEU A 337 17.45 -1.48 9.42
N ALA A 338 16.27 -0.95 9.06
CA ALA A 338 15.06 -1.76 8.92
C ALA A 338 15.15 -2.79 7.81
N LEU A 339 15.84 -2.47 6.71
CA LEU A 339 16.04 -3.41 5.59
C LEU A 339 16.98 -4.56 5.98
N PHE A 340 18.05 -4.29 6.76
CA PHE A 340 18.98 -5.34 7.22
C PHE A 340 18.41 -6.16 8.37
N ALA A 341 17.76 -5.52 9.35
CA ALA A 341 17.13 -6.22 10.46
C ALA A 341 15.96 -7.11 10.02
N GLY A 342 15.31 -6.78 8.92
CA GLY A 342 14.26 -7.61 8.34
C GLY A 342 13.15 -7.95 9.35
N ALA A 343 12.93 -9.23 9.59
CA ALA A 343 11.90 -9.74 10.50
C ALA A 343 12.20 -9.52 11.98
N ASP A 344 13.46 -9.31 12.34
CA ASP A 344 13.88 -9.14 13.76
C ASP A 344 13.48 -7.78 14.33
N MET A 345 13.19 -6.78 13.45
CA MET A 345 12.73 -5.48 13.89
C MET A 345 11.21 -5.49 14.17
N PRO A 346 10.76 -4.97 15.32
CA PRO A 346 9.33 -4.85 15.62
C PRO A 346 8.55 -4.10 14.53
N ILE A 347 7.36 -4.60 14.19
CA ILE A 347 6.52 -4.09 13.09
C ILE A 347 6.23 -2.60 13.22
N VAL A 348 5.88 -2.14 14.42
CA VAL A 348 5.58 -0.73 14.69
C VAL A 348 6.78 0.16 14.35
N GLN A 349 8.00 -0.27 14.70
CA GLN A 349 9.22 0.47 14.37
C GLN A 349 9.43 0.53 12.85
N GLN A 350 9.23 -0.57 12.13
CA GLN A 350 9.33 -0.60 10.67
C GLN A 350 8.32 0.34 10.01
N VAL A 351 7.05 0.29 10.42
CA VAL A 351 5.98 1.18 9.90
C VAL A 351 6.33 2.65 10.15
N VAL A 352 6.82 2.99 11.34
CA VAL A 352 7.24 4.36 11.68
C VAL A 352 8.41 4.81 10.81
N ILE A 353 9.44 3.98 10.64
CA ILE A 353 10.64 4.29 9.85
C ILE A 353 10.28 4.52 8.37
N TYR A 354 9.53 3.59 7.75
CA TYR A 354 9.14 3.74 6.34
C TYR A 354 8.18 4.92 6.12
N SER A 355 7.25 5.16 7.07
CA SER A 355 6.36 6.32 7.05
C SER A 355 7.13 7.64 7.18
N ALA A 356 8.12 7.70 8.08
CA ALA A 356 8.98 8.88 8.25
C ALA A 356 9.80 9.17 6.98
N ALA A 357 10.39 8.13 6.37
CA ALA A 357 11.15 8.26 5.12
C ALA A 357 10.27 8.75 3.96
N LEU A 358 9.06 8.19 3.83
CA LEU A 358 8.07 8.63 2.85
C LEU A 358 7.66 10.09 3.07
N TRP A 359 7.34 10.46 4.32
CA TRP A 359 6.89 11.83 4.62
C TRP A 359 7.98 12.86 4.38
N VAL A 360 9.20 12.60 4.87
CA VAL A 360 10.35 13.48 4.67
C VAL A 360 10.72 13.60 3.18
N GLY A 361 10.75 12.47 2.45
CA GLY A 361 11.01 12.45 1.02
C GLY A 361 9.96 13.22 0.21
N SER A 362 8.67 13.00 0.53
CA SER A 362 7.56 13.74 -0.09
C SER A 362 7.63 15.24 0.22
N MET A 363 7.94 15.63 1.45
CA MET A 363 8.13 17.04 1.83
C MET A 363 9.27 17.70 1.05
N ILE A 364 10.36 16.97 0.78
CA ILE A 364 11.46 17.49 -0.06
C ILE A 364 10.97 17.70 -1.50
N CYS A 365 10.36 16.68 -2.10
CA CYS A 365 9.87 16.77 -3.48
C CYS A 365 8.82 17.88 -3.65
N HIS A 366 7.82 17.94 -2.77
CA HIS A 366 6.74 18.93 -2.85
C HIS A 366 7.20 20.33 -2.45
N GLY A 367 8.12 20.46 -1.48
CA GLY A 367 8.70 21.73 -1.08
C GLY A 367 9.57 22.34 -2.18
N GLU A 368 10.41 21.57 -2.84
CA GLU A 368 11.17 22.03 -3.99
C GLU A 368 10.27 22.34 -5.19
N LEU A 369 9.23 21.53 -5.42
CA LEU A 369 8.21 21.79 -6.43
C LEU A 369 7.50 23.14 -6.19
N TYR A 370 7.12 23.45 -4.94
CA TYR A 370 6.53 24.73 -4.57
C TYR A 370 7.49 25.91 -4.81
N ARG A 371 8.79 25.74 -4.56
CA ARG A 371 9.82 26.77 -4.87
C ARG A 371 9.93 27.04 -6.37
N LEU A 372 9.69 26.03 -7.20
CA LEU A 372 9.74 26.11 -8.67
C LEU A 372 8.39 26.52 -9.30
N LYS A 373 7.39 26.90 -8.50
CA LYS A 373 6.07 27.29 -9.02
C LYS A 373 6.19 28.46 -10.00
N PRO A 374 5.53 28.37 -11.17
CA PRO A 374 5.58 29.41 -12.18
C PRO A 374 4.64 30.59 -11.87
N HIS A 375 4.73 31.60 -12.71
CA HIS A 375 3.73 32.67 -12.75
C HIS A 375 2.31 32.05 -13.02
N PRO A 376 1.24 32.61 -12.43
CA PRO A 376 -0.13 32.07 -12.60
C PRO A 376 -0.62 31.88 -14.04
N ALA A 377 0.01 32.51 -15.02
CA ALA A 377 -0.26 32.31 -16.44
C ALA A 377 0.06 30.88 -16.92
N HIS A 378 1.01 30.19 -16.30
CA HIS A 378 1.44 28.83 -16.64
C HIS A 378 0.89 27.76 -15.69
N LEU A 379 -0.10 28.10 -14.86
CA LEU A 379 -0.63 27.26 -13.78
C LEU A 379 -1.16 25.89 -14.29
N THR A 380 -1.94 25.88 -15.36
CA THR A 380 -2.51 24.64 -15.91
C THR A 380 -1.43 23.72 -16.50
N ALA A 381 -0.39 24.29 -17.12
CA ALA A 381 0.77 23.55 -17.59
C ALA A 381 1.56 22.94 -16.42
N PHE A 382 1.76 23.71 -15.35
CA PHE A 382 2.44 23.23 -14.15
C PHE A 382 1.73 22.02 -13.53
N TYR A 383 0.42 22.08 -13.36
CA TYR A 383 -0.36 20.95 -12.85
C TYR A 383 -0.34 19.74 -13.80
N LEU A 384 -0.36 19.98 -15.10
CA LEU A 384 -0.23 18.91 -16.09
C LEU A 384 1.12 18.17 -15.96
N PHE A 385 2.23 18.89 -15.79
CA PHE A 385 3.54 18.27 -15.59
C PHE A 385 3.64 17.52 -14.26
N ILE A 386 3.03 18.04 -13.18
CA ILE A 386 2.94 17.34 -11.91
C ILE A 386 2.18 16.01 -12.05
N ALA A 387 1.02 16.05 -12.71
CA ALA A 387 0.22 14.84 -12.94
C ALA A 387 0.94 13.84 -13.85
N ALA A 388 1.67 14.32 -14.86
CA ALA A 388 2.50 13.47 -15.72
C ALA A 388 3.61 12.78 -14.91
N GLY A 389 4.28 13.51 -14.02
CA GLY A 389 5.27 12.94 -13.11
C GLY A 389 4.66 11.88 -12.20
N GLY A 390 3.53 12.18 -11.55
CA GLY A 390 2.81 11.22 -10.72
C GLY A 390 2.44 9.94 -11.48
N ALA A 391 1.89 10.08 -12.69
CA ALA A 391 1.52 8.95 -13.55
C ALA A 391 2.74 8.12 -13.99
N LEU A 392 3.89 8.76 -14.28
CA LEU A 392 5.14 8.06 -14.60
C LEU A 392 5.65 7.23 -13.42
N GLY A 393 5.58 7.77 -12.19
CA GLY A 393 5.94 7.02 -10.98
C GLY A 393 5.02 5.81 -10.76
N GLY A 394 3.72 5.98 -10.96
CA GLY A 394 2.74 4.89 -10.89
C GLY A 394 2.95 3.82 -11.96
N LEU A 395 3.17 4.24 -13.20
CA LEU A 395 3.48 3.34 -14.33
C LEU A 395 4.75 2.52 -14.03
N PHE A 396 5.78 3.17 -13.49
CA PHE A 396 7.02 2.51 -13.13
C PHE A 396 6.77 1.40 -12.09
N VAL A 397 6.12 1.71 -10.97
CA VAL A 397 5.92 0.72 -9.88
C VAL A 397 4.92 -0.37 -10.25
N ALA A 398 3.84 -0.03 -10.98
CA ALA A 398 2.78 -0.99 -11.28
C ALA A 398 3.12 -1.94 -12.43
N LEU A 399 3.83 -1.49 -13.47
CA LEU A 399 4.06 -2.27 -14.68
C LEU A 399 5.55 -2.51 -14.98
N VAL A 400 6.41 -1.48 -14.83
CA VAL A 400 7.82 -1.61 -15.22
C VAL A 400 8.62 -2.38 -14.16
N ALA A 401 8.48 -2.03 -12.88
CA ALA A 401 9.25 -2.66 -11.82
C ALA A 401 9.00 -4.17 -11.69
N PRO A 402 7.76 -4.69 -11.77
CA PRO A 402 7.53 -6.13 -11.79
C PRO A 402 8.13 -6.86 -13.00
N ALA A 403 8.31 -6.16 -14.14
CA ALA A 403 8.89 -6.75 -15.33
C ALA A 403 10.44 -6.81 -15.31
N ILE A 404 11.09 -5.92 -14.55
CA ILE A 404 12.56 -5.82 -14.54
C ILE A 404 13.21 -6.30 -13.23
N PHE A 405 12.45 -6.32 -12.13
CA PHE A 405 12.94 -6.74 -10.81
C PHE A 405 12.23 -8.02 -10.35
N ASN A 406 12.99 -8.93 -9.79
CA ASN A 406 12.48 -10.15 -9.16
C ASN A 406 12.07 -9.95 -7.68
N ASN A 407 12.28 -8.75 -7.11
CA ASN A 407 11.91 -8.37 -5.75
C ASN A 407 11.50 -6.88 -5.70
N TYR A 408 11.10 -6.35 -4.52
CA TYR A 408 10.65 -4.95 -4.34
C TYR A 408 11.82 -3.94 -4.28
N TYR A 409 12.64 -3.87 -5.34
CA TYR A 409 13.80 -2.97 -5.42
C TYR A 409 13.44 -1.53 -5.84
N GLU A 410 12.20 -1.25 -6.19
CA GLU A 410 11.72 0.11 -6.47
C GLU A 410 11.82 1.05 -5.27
N LEU A 411 11.77 0.53 -4.03
CA LEU A 411 12.04 1.33 -2.83
C LEU A 411 13.52 1.80 -2.82
N HIS A 412 14.45 0.90 -3.07
CA HIS A 412 15.89 1.21 -3.13
C HIS A 412 16.18 2.27 -4.18
N LEU A 413 15.63 2.08 -5.38
CA LEU A 413 15.78 3.01 -6.49
C LEU A 413 15.18 4.38 -6.16
N SER A 414 13.97 4.43 -5.58
CA SER A 414 13.31 5.69 -5.25
C SER A 414 14.07 6.51 -4.21
N LEU A 415 14.68 5.85 -3.20
CA LEU A 415 15.53 6.51 -2.21
C LEU A 415 16.81 7.07 -2.83
N ALA A 416 17.47 6.32 -3.72
CA ALA A 416 18.64 6.79 -4.44
C ALA A 416 18.31 7.98 -5.37
N LEU A 417 17.20 7.88 -6.12
CA LEU A 417 16.72 8.97 -6.99
C LEU A 417 16.33 10.22 -6.21
N LEU A 418 15.76 10.08 -5.02
CA LEU A 418 15.43 11.22 -4.15
C LEU A 418 16.70 11.99 -3.76
N VAL A 419 17.77 11.30 -3.35
CA VAL A 419 19.04 11.94 -3.00
C VAL A 419 19.69 12.53 -4.25
N ALA A 420 19.63 11.85 -5.40
CA ALA A 420 20.14 12.36 -6.67
C ALA A 420 19.42 13.65 -7.11
N LEU A 421 18.09 13.71 -7.01
CA LEU A 421 17.32 14.94 -7.29
C LEU A 421 17.66 16.07 -6.33
N LEU A 422 17.83 15.76 -5.04
CA LEU A 422 18.24 16.75 -4.05
C LEU A 422 19.64 17.31 -4.38
N LEU A 423 20.56 16.47 -4.85
CA LEU A 423 21.87 16.87 -5.35
C LEU A 423 21.74 17.79 -6.58
N VAL A 424 20.94 17.41 -7.59
CA VAL A 424 20.72 18.20 -8.81
C VAL A 424 20.12 19.58 -8.47
N VAL A 425 19.10 19.63 -7.62
CA VAL A 425 18.47 20.89 -7.19
C VAL A 425 19.45 21.75 -6.37
N SER A 426 20.26 21.12 -5.51
CA SER A 426 21.26 21.81 -4.70
C SER A 426 22.41 22.35 -5.55
N ALA A 427 22.78 21.66 -6.64
CA ALA A 427 23.85 22.07 -7.54
C ALA A 427 23.52 23.36 -8.34
N GLN A 428 22.25 23.66 -8.55
CA GLN A 428 21.79 24.86 -9.24
C GLN A 428 21.57 26.07 -8.30
N ASP A 429 21.44 25.82 -7.01
CA ASP A 429 21.14 26.87 -6.02
C ASP A 429 22.44 27.29 -5.29
N HIS A 430 23.02 28.37 -5.71
CA HIS A 430 24.27 28.88 -5.15
C HIS A 430 24.13 29.51 -3.75
N ALA A 431 23.00 29.36 -3.08
CA ALA A 431 22.81 29.84 -1.72
C ALA A 431 23.74 29.06 -0.75
N ALA A 432 24.79 29.70 -0.30
CA ALA A 432 25.77 29.14 0.64
C ALA A 432 25.09 28.86 2.01
N LEU A 433 25.21 27.62 2.50
CA LEU A 433 24.84 27.30 3.88
C LEU A 433 25.78 28.03 4.86
N SER A 434 25.23 28.52 5.98
CA SER A 434 26.07 29.12 7.01
C SER A 434 27.10 28.12 7.55
N PRO A 435 28.31 28.55 7.94
CA PRO A 435 29.37 27.65 8.42
C PRO A 435 28.98 26.77 9.63
N ARG A 436 28.01 27.25 10.42
CA ARG A 436 27.49 26.47 11.58
C ARG A 436 26.58 25.33 11.16
N ARG A 437 25.71 25.54 10.17
CA ARG A 437 24.82 24.52 9.59
C ARG A 437 25.60 23.44 8.86
N TRP A 438 26.70 23.84 8.21
CA TRP A 438 27.64 22.96 7.56
C TRP A 438 28.30 21.95 8.50
N ARG A 439 28.72 22.39 9.68
CA ARG A 439 29.38 21.51 10.66
C ARG A 439 28.44 20.44 11.20
N VAL A 440 27.17 20.74 11.40
CA VAL A 440 26.14 19.79 11.83
C VAL A 440 25.90 18.74 10.74
N LEU A 441 25.72 19.15 9.49
CA LEU A 441 25.51 18.22 8.38
C LEU A 441 26.72 17.30 8.15
N ALA A 442 27.93 17.83 8.20
CA ALA A 442 29.16 17.06 8.06
C ALA A 442 29.35 16.03 9.20
N ALA A 443 29.01 16.40 10.44
CA ALA A 443 29.07 15.50 11.59
C ALA A 443 28.10 14.31 11.44
N LEU A 444 26.87 14.58 10.99
CA LEU A 444 25.86 13.55 10.83
C LEU A 444 26.14 12.62 9.63
N LEU A 445 26.63 13.18 8.52
CA LEU A 445 27.08 12.36 7.39
C LEU A 445 28.31 11.52 7.75
N ALA A 446 29.20 12.03 8.59
CA ALA A 446 30.34 11.26 9.12
C ALA A 446 29.87 10.10 10.00
N VAL A 447 28.87 10.31 10.88
CA VAL A 447 28.27 9.25 11.70
C VAL A 447 27.62 8.17 10.82
N GLY A 448 26.85 8.57 9.78
CA GLY A 448 26.23 7.63 8.84
C GLY A 448 27.25 6.85 8.01
N ALA A 449 28.32 7.49 7.57
CA ALA A 449 29.39 6.85 6.83
C ALA A 449 30.16 5.83 7.70
N VAL A 450 30.36 6.13 8.97
CA VAL A 450 31.02 5.21 9.93
C VAL A 450 30.16 3.99 10.20
N TYR A 451 28.86 4.18 10.41
CA TYR A 451 27.95 3.06 10.56
C TYR A 451 27.88 2.19 9.30
N GLY A 452 27.81 2.82 8.12
CA GLY A 452 27.86 2.10 6.85
C GLY A 452 29.18 1.36 6.62
N ALA A 453 30.31 1.93 7.08
CA ALA A 453 31.62 1.25 7.04
C ALA A 453 31.67 0.06 8.01
N ASP A 454 31.09 0.17 9.20
CA ASP A 454 31.00 -0.93 10.18
C ASP A 454 30.19 -2.12 9.61
N GLN A 455 29.05 -1.86 8.98
CA GLN A 455 28.26 -2.89 8.28
C GLN A 455 28.99 -3.47 7.06
N ALA A 456 29.70 -2.65 6.30
CA ALA A 456 30.50 -3.12 5.16
C ALA A 456 31.67 -4.01 5.62
N VAL A 457 32.31 -3.68 6.74
CA VAL A 457 33.40 -4.50 7.31
C VAL A 457 32.87 -5.86 7.79
N THR A 458 31.72 -5.91 8.48
CA THR A 458 31.11 -7.18 8.89
C THR A 458 30.74 -8.05 7.70
N THR A 459 30.25 -7.45 6.62
CA THR A 459 29.93 -8.15 5.37
C THR A 459 31.19 -8.65 4.66
N VAL A 460 32.26 -7.85 4.63
CA VAL A 460 33.56 -8.25 4.05
C VAL A 460 34.18 -9.38 4.88
N ILE A 461 34.08 -9.35 6.19
CA ILE A 461 34.53 -10.43 7.06
C ILE A 461 33.77 -11.72 6.78
N ALA A 462 32.43 -11.66 6.66
CA ALA A 462 31.61 -12.82 6.29
C ALA A 462 31.96 -13.36 4.89
N TRP A 463 32.25 -12.48 3.92
CA TRP A 463 32.71 -12.87 2.58
C TRP A 463 34.11 -13.50 2.61
N LEU A 464 35.05 -12.96 3.38
CA LEU A 464 36.41 -13.52 3.55
C LEU A 464 36.33 -14.92 4.17
N ARG A 465 35.38 -15.16 5.07
CA ARG A 465 35.17 -16.49 5.67
C ARG A 465 34.93 -17.59 4.63
N THR A 466 34.18 -17.25 3.56
CA THR A 466 33.82 -18.21 2.50
C THR A 466 34.85 -18.29 1.36
N THR A 467 35.55 -17.18 1.05
CA THR A 467 36.41 -17.08 -0.13
C THR A 467 37.89 -17.16 0.15
N ALA A 468 38.36 -16.80 1.36
CA ALA A 468 39.77 -16.77 1.73
C ALA A 468 39.96 -17.10 3.24
N PRO A 469 39.70 -18.36 3.68
CA PRO A 469 39.71 -18.74 5.09
C PRO A 469 41.05 -18.48 5.82
N ALA A 470 42.18 -18.53 5.16
CA ALA A 470 43.49 -18.21 5.74
C ALA A 470 43.65 -16.69 6.05
N LEU A 471 43.06 -15.82 5.23
CA LEU A 471 43.04 -14.38 5.50
C LEU A 471 41.98 -14.02 6.53
N PHE A 472 40.87 -14.76 6.54
CA PHE A 472 39.78 -14.62 7.47
C PHE A 472 40.20 -14.83 8.92
N SER A 473 40.95 -15.90 9.22
CA SER A 473 41.43 -16.20 10.59
C SER A 473 42.27 -15.07 11.20
N THR A 474 43.05 -14.36 10.38
CA THR A 474 43.86 -13.23 10.81
C THR A 474 43.00 -11.99 11.07
N VAL A 475 42.03 -11.72 10.20
CA VAL A 475 41.12 -10.58 10.29
C VAL A 475 40.08 -10.80 11.40
N GLU A 476 39.55 -12.02 11.55
CA GLU A 476 38.62 -12.40 12.61
C GLU A 476 39.24 -12.28 14.00
N TYR A 477 40.48 -12.76 14.17
CA TYR A 477 41.21 -12.63 15.42
C TYR A 477 41.39 -11.17 15.85
N PHE A 478 41.69 -10.30 14.89
CA PHE A 478 41.81 -8.86 15.14
C PHE A 478 40.44 -8.23 15.47
N TRP A 479 39.38 -8.62 14.74
CA TRP A 479 38.02 -8.08 14.89
C TRP A 479 37.30 -8.61 16.14
N ALA A 480 37.44 -9.91 16.43
CA ALA A 480 36.86 -10.52 17.63
C ALA A 480 37.47 -9.95 18.93
N ASN A 481 38.78 -9.71 18.93
CA ASN A 481 39.43 -9.05 20.04
C ASN A 481 38.99 -7.60 20.23
N THR A 482 38.57 -6.90 19.18
CA THR A 482 37.98 -5.56 19.28
C THR A 482 36.52 -5.59 19.77
N GLN A 483 35.77 -6.63 19.45
CA GLN A 483 34.39 -6.81 19.96
C GLN A 483 34.35 -7.21 21.44
N HIS A 484 35.18 -8.17 21.86
CA HIS A 484 35.24 -8.60 23.27
C HIS A 484 35.74 -7.50 24.21
N ALA A 485 36.49 -6.54 23.72
CA ALA A 485 36.99 -5.40 24.52
C ALA A 485 35.98 -4.25 24.61
N GLY A 486 34.75 -4.39 24.08
CA GLY A 486 33.74 -3.29 24.02
C GLY A 486 34.18 -2.13 23.11
N LEU A 487 35.11 -2.41 22.24
CA LEU A 487 35.83 -1.41 21.44
C LEU A 487 35.25 -1.20 20.03
N HIS A 488 33.94 -0.94 19.89
CA HIS A 488 33.45 -0.14 18.76
C HIS A 488 33.97 1.31 18.80
N TRP A 489 34.55 1.72 19.93
CA TRP A 489 35.09 3.05 20.12
C TRP A 489 36.27 3.44 19.19
N PRO A 490 37.19 2.54 18.67
CA PRO A 490 38.21 3.02 17.74
C PRO A 490 37.64 3.47 16.40
N VAL A 491 36.56 2.84 15.93
CA VAL A 491 35.88 3.27 14.70
C VAL A 491 35.18 4.62 14.93
N TRP A 492 34.55 4.79 16.08
CA TRP A 492 33.97 6.07 16.50
C TRP A 492 35.03 7.14 16.77
N LEU A 493 36.19 6.74 17.34
CA LEU A 493 37.33 7.62 17.53
C LEU A 493 37.95 8.03 16.19
N ALA A 494 38.13 7.09 15.26
CA ALA A 494 38.65 7.35 13.92
C ALA A 494 37.70 8.31 13.15
N ALA A 495 36.39 8.14 13.28
CA ALA A 495 35.41 9.04 12.72
C ALA A 495 35.40 10.41 13.39
N GLY A 496 35.52 10.45 14.70
CA GLY A 496 35.67 11.68 15.47
C GLY A 496 36.97 12.41 15.11
N LEU A 497 38.07 11.68 14.95
CA LEU A 497 39.35 12.19 14.51
C LEU A 497 39.31 12.67 13.05
N LEU A 498 38.62 11.94 12.17
CA LEU A 498 38.42 12.36 10.77
C LEU A 498 37.55 13.61 10.71
N ALA A 499 36.46 13.67 11.48
CA ALA A 499 35.64 14.87 11.61
C ALA A 499 36.39 16.07 12.22
N ALA A 500 37.25 15.82 13.25
CA ALA A 500 38.11 16.78 13.85
C ALA A 500 39.21 17.23 12.90
N LEU A 501 39.81 16.31 12.13
CA LEU A 501 40.81 16.59 11.09
C LEU A 501 40.22 17.43 9.97
N VAL A 502 39.03 17.08 9.49
CA VAL A 502 38.26 17.89 8.53
C VAL A 502 37.92 19.28 9.09
N ALA A 503 37.59 19.39 10.38
CA ALA A 503 37.35 20.65 11.04
C ALA A 503 38.64 21.45 11.27
N LEU A 504 39.78 20.79 11.50
CA LEU A 504 41.09 21.43 11.73
C LEU A 504 41.75 21.89 10.42
N LEU A 505 41.68 21.08 9.38
CA LEU A 505 42.12 21.44 8.02
C LEU A 505 41.34 22.65 7.52
N ARG A 506 40.11 22.83 7.92
CA ARG A 506 39.26 23.99 7.62
C ARG A 506 39.64 25.25 8.36
N ARG A 507 40.38 25.17 9.48
CA ARG A 507 40.89 26.38 10.18
C ARG A 507 42.06 27.06 9.42
N ARG A 508 42.73 26.32 8.53
CA ARG A 508 43.94 26.79 7.80
C ARG A 508 43.72 27.03 6.29
N ALA A 509 42.59 26.60 5.73
CA ALA A 509 42.30 26.80 4.31
C ALA A 509 41.37 28.00 4.07
N GLN A 510 41.55 28.69 2.95
CA GLN A 510 40.58 29.72 2.45
C GLN A 510 39.16 29.19 2.46
N PRO A 511 38.11 30.05 2.61
CA PRO A 511 36.74 29.59 2.71
C PRO A 511 36.42 28.73 1.48
N LEU A 512 36.38 27.40 1.67
CA LEU A 512 35.87 26.50 0.65
C LEU A 512 34.49 26.98 0.24
N ASP A 513 34.25 27.07 -1.05
CA ASP A 513 32.95 27.39 -1.63
C ASP A 513 31.92 26.46 -1.02
N GLY A 514 31.07 26.99 -0.11
CA GLY A 514 30.11 26.21 0.68
C GLY A 514 29.17 25.39 -0.20
N HIS A 515 28.98 25.85 -1.44
CA HIS A 515 28.18 25.18 -2.46
C HIS A 515 28.84 23.87 -2.94
N ARG A 516 30.10 23.92 -3.38
CA ARG A 516 30.85 22.74 -3.88
C ARG A 516 30.97 21.64 -2.81
N THR A 517 31.13 22.05 -1.56
CA THR A 517 31.24 21.12 -0.44
C THR A 517 29.88 20.46 -0.15
N THR A 518 28.71 21.19 -0.27
CA THR A 518 27.36 20.58 -0.14
C THR A 518 27.15 19.52 -1.19
N CYS A 519 27.42 19.86 -2.43
CA CYS A 519 27.28 18.92 -3.55
C CYS A 519 28.20 17.73 -3.38
N GLY A 520 29.45 17.92 -2.93
CA GLY A 520 30.41 16.85 -2.65
C GLY A 520 29.90 15.87 -1.58
N LEU A 521 29.36 16.38 -0.46
CA LEU A 521 28.83 15.52 0.60
C LEU A 521 27.55 14.79 0.21
N LEU A 522 26.65 15.45 -0.51
CA LEU A 522 25.45 14.78 -1.05
C LEU A 522 25.84 13.70 -2.07
N GLY A 523 26.87 13.97 -2.89
CA GLY A 523 27.42 12.97 -3.83
C GLY A 523 28.04 11.76 -3.13
N LEU A 524 28.84 11.99 -2.08
CA LEU A 524 29.39 10.92 -1.24
C LEU A 524 28.27 10.16 -0.51
N GLY A 525 27.26 10.85 0.03
CA GLY A 525 26.11 10.22 0.66
C GLY A 525 25.31 9.36 -0.31
N LEU A 526 25.12 9.83 -1.55
CA LEU A 526 24.46 9.05 -2.61
C LEU A 526 25.28 7.80 -2.96
N GLY A 527 26.61 7.94 -3.14
CA GLY A 527 27.48 6.79 -3.41
C GLY A 527 27.45 5.76 -2.28
N GLY A 528 27.53 6.20 -1.02
CA GLY A 528 27.43 5.33 0.15
C GLY A 528 26.06 4.63 0.22
N LEU A 529 24.96 5.36 -0.02
CA LEU A 529 23.61 4.80 -0.06
C LEU A 529 23.48 3.71 -1.14
N ILE A 530 23.97 3.97 -2.34
CA ILE A 530 23.92 2.99 -3.44
C ILE A 530 24.68 1.72 -3.07
N VAL A 531 25.85 1.84 -2.44
CA VAL A 531 26.64 0.69 -1.98
C VAL A 531 25.88 -0.10 -0.91
N VAL A 532 25.36 0.57 0.13
CA VAL A 532 24.62 -0.08 1.23
C VAL A 532 23.38 -0.79 0.71
N LEU A 533 22.61 -0.13 -0.15
CA LEU A 533 21.42 -0.73 -0.75
C LEU A 533 21.77 -1.89 -1.69
N GLY A 534 22.87 -1.79 -2.44
CA GLY A 534 23.36 -2.87 -3.30
C GLY A 534 23.81 -4.11 -2.50
N VAL A 535 24.47 -3.91 -1.36
CA VAL A 535 24.83 -4.98 -0.43
C VAL A 535 23.57 -5.65 0.12
N GLN A 536 22.62 -4.86 0.56
CA GLN A 536 21.34 -5.36 1.09
C GLN A 536 20.56 -6.17 0.04
N MET A 537 20.50 -5.72 -1.21
CA MET A 537 19.91 -6.48 -2.32
C MET A 537 20.58 -7.83 -2.51
N ARG A 538 21.92 -7.87 -2.41
CA ARG A 538 22.70 -9.10 -2.54
C ARG A 538 22.44 -10.05 -1.36
N GLU A 539 22.40 -9.54 -0.13
CA GLU A 539 22.10 -10.34 1.06
C GLU A 539 20.68 -10.95 1.00
N THR A 540 19.69 -10.17 0.59
CA THR A 540 18.30 -10.67 0.44
C THR A 540 18.18 -11.77 -0.61
N SER A 541 19.06 -11.76 -1.61
CA SER A 541 19.10 -12.80 -2.67
C SER A 541 19.96 -14.01 -2.29
N ARG A 542 20.77 -13.93 -1.23
CA ARG A 542 21.59 -15.06 -0.75
C ARG A 542 20.72 -16.15 -0.17
N GLY A 543 21.03 -17.40 -0.50
CA GLY A 543 20.27 -18.57 0.00
C GLY A 543 18.95 -18.81 -0.72
N SER A 544 18.53 -17.93 -1.63
CA SER A 544 17.36 -18.15 -2.44
C SER A 544 17.69 -19.02 -3.66
N LEU A 545 17.10 -20.21 -3.70
CA LEU A 545 17.20 -21.13 -4.84
C LEU A 545 16.47 -20.56 -6.07
N LEU A 546 15.29 -19.99 -5.84
CA LEU A 546 14.44 -19.38 -6.86
C LEU A 546 13.71 -18.19 -6.28
N THR A 547 13.58 -17.13 -7.07
CA THR A 547 12.72 -15.97 -6.73
C THR A 547 11.87 -15.62 -7.94
N ALA A 548 10.56 -15.51 -7.75
CA ALA A 548 9.60 -15.14 -8.76
C ALA A 548 8.78 -13.95 -8.29
N ARG A 549 8.57 -12.99 -9.15
CA ARG A 549 7.68 -11.84 -8.91
C ARG A 549 6.64 -11.75 -10.00
N ASN A 550 5.39 -11.55 -9.60
CA ASN A 550 4.28 -11.33 -10.52
C ASN A 550 3.24 -10.36 -9.91
N PHE A 551 2.04 -10.34 -10.47
CA PHE A 551 0.94 -9.51 -9.99
C PHE A 551 0.53 -9.81 -8.53
N TYR A 552 0.63 -11.09 -8.10
CA TYR A 552 0.19 -11.53 -6.76
C TYR A 552 1.23 -11.27 -5.67
N GLY A 553 2.50 -11.09 -6.03
CA GLY A 553 3.55 -10.77 -5.06
C GLY A 553 4.94 -11.29 -5.44
N VAL A 554 5.78 -11.43 -4.42
CA VAL A 554 7.12 -12.00 -4.53
C VAL A 554 7.16 -13.33 -3.79
N LEU A 555 7.49 -14.38 -4.52
CA LEU A 555 7.70 -15.72 -3.99
C LEU A 555 9.19 -16.05 -4.00
N SER A 556 9.69 -16.68 -2.96
CA SER A 556 11.05 -17.18 -2.92
C SER A 556 11.14 -18.56 -2.31
N VAL A 557 11.96 -19.42 -2.91
CA VAL A 557 12.30 -20.73 -2.35
C VAL A 557 13.69 -20.64 -1.78
N GLN A 558 13.82 -20.91 -0.51
CA GLN A 558 15.09 -20.97 0.21
C GLN A 558 15.44 -22.41 0.55
N GLU A 559 16.72 -22.73 0.65
CA GLU A 559 17.21 -24.06 0.94
C GLU A 559 18.19 -24.01 2.12
N TYR A 560 17.97 -24.88 3.10
CA TYR A 560 18.70 -24.91 4.36
C TYR A 560 19.19 -26.33 4.68
N GLY A 561 20.24 -26.44 5.52
CA GLY A 561 20.71 -27.71 6.04
C GLY A 561 21.35 -28.63 5.00
N GLN A 562 21.91 -28.09 3.91
CA GLN A 562 22.51 -28.88 2.81
C GLN A 562 23.63 -29.83 3.24
N GLU A 563 24.26 -29.56 4.41
CA GLU A 563 25.36 -30.38 4.94
C GLU A 563 24.87 -31.66 5.63
N ASP A 564 23.60 -31.71 6.09
CA ASP A 564 23.03 -32.85 6.80
C ASP A 564 21.69 -33.26 6.17
N PRO A 565 21.58 -34.45 5.53
CA PRO A 565 20.35 -34.93 4.93
C PRO A 565 19.14 -34.96 5.86
N SER A 566 19.35 -35.14 7.17
CA SER A 566 18.27 -35.19 8.16
C SER A 566 17.62 -33.82 8.42
N THR A 567 18.38 -32.74 8.22
CA THR A 567 17.95 -31.36 8.42
C THR A 567 17.88 -30.57 7.11
N HIS A 568 18.15 -31.20 5.97
CA HIS A 568 18.06 -30.58 4.65
C HIS A 568 16.61 -30.38 4.23
N TYR A 569 16.19 -29.09 4.09
CA TYR A 569 14.82 -28.76 3.70
C TYR A 569 14.75 -27.53 2.78
N ARG A 570 13.63 -27.41 2.07
CA ARG A 570 13.23 -26.27 1.26
C ARG A 570 12.04 -25.56 1.90
N LEU A 571 12.06 -24.25 1.79
CA LEU A 571 11.06 -23.33 2.38
C LEU A 571 10.50 -22.44 1.29
N LEU A 572 9.18 -22.39 1.12
CA LEU A 572 8.49 -21.41 0.28
C LEU A 572 8.08 -20.21 1.13
N LEU A 573 8.54 -19.03 0.73
CA LEU A 573 8.14 -17.74 1.31
C LEU A 573 7.32 -16.94 0.29
N HIS A 574 6.22 -16.33 0.76
CA HIS A 574 5.50 -15.27 0.07
C HIS A 574 5.66 -13.97 0.88
N GLY A 575 6.52 -13.07 0.42
CA GLY A 575 7.02 -11.98 1.27
C GLY A 575 7.81 -12.54 2.47
N ARG A 576 7.27 -12.38 3.68
CA ARG A 576 7.87 -12.92 4.93
C ARG A 576 7.11 -14.11 5.51
N ILE A 577 6.03 -14.50 4.90
CA ILE A 577 5.18 -15.59 5.41
C ILE A 577 5.60 -16.91 4.78
N THR A 578 5.80 -17.90 5.65
CA THR A 578 6.06 -19.28 5.23
C THR A 578 4.78 -19.92 4.72
N HIS A 579 4.80 -20.36 3.46
CA HIS A 579 3.70 -21.09 2.83
C HIS A 579 3.96 -22.58 2.70
N GLY A 580 5.02 -23.08 3.27
CA GLY A 580 5.31 -24.49 3.40
C GLY A 580 6.79 -24.80 3.47
N ILE A 581 7.08 -25.97 4.05
CA ILE A 581 8.40 -26.56 4.19
C ILE A 581 8.34 -27.96 3.59
N GLN A 582 9.44 -28.45 3.03
CA GLN A 582 9.59 -29.85 2.66
C GLN A 582 11.01 -30.31 2.89
N PHE A 583 11.19 -31.45 3.54
CA PHE A 583 12.49 -32.14 3.62
C PHE A 583 12.89 -32.68 2.24
N VAL A 584 14.16 -32.57 1.92
CA VAL A 584 14.70 -33.01 0.63
C VAL A 584 15.00 -34.51 0.62
N ALA A 585 15.32 -35.09 1.78
CA ALA A 585 15.55 -36.52 1.93
C ALA A 585 14.31 -37.34 1.54
N PRO A 586 14.41 -38.32 0.66
CA PRO A 586 13.27 -39.09 0.15
C PRO A 586 12.41 -39.73 1.28
N GLU A 587 13.05 -40.18 2.35
CA GLU A 587 12.41 -40.81 3.52
C GLU A 587 11.51 -39.82 4.29
N ARG A 588 11.84 -38.55 4.21
CA ARG A 588 11.11 -37.43 4.87
C ARG A 588 10.31 -36.55 3.91
N ALA A 589 10.33 -36.83 2.61
CA ALA A 589 9.70 -35.99 1.60
C ALA A 589 8.17 -35.88 1.78
N ARG A 590 7.54 -36.85 2.45
CA ARG A 590 6.10 -36.84 2.76
C ARG A 590 5.78 -36.39 4.19
N THR A 591 6.77 -35.98 4.98
CA THR A 591 6.56 -35.47 6.34
C THR A 591 5.62 -34.27 6.31
N LEU A 592 4.59 -34.29 7.17
CA LEU A 592 3.68 -33.16 7.35
C LEU A 592 4.44 -32.01 8.02
N THR A 593 4.35 -30.83 7.46
CA THR A 593 5.14 -29.67 7.91
C THR A 593 4.28 -28.42 8.02
N SER A 594 4.86 -27.34 8.52
CA SER A 594 4.20 -26.05 8.72
C SER A 594 2.97 -26.20 9.62
N TYR A 595 1.85 -25.61 9.28
CA TYR A 595 0.60 -25.64 10.03
C TYR A 595 -0.31 -26.83 9.66
N PHE A 596 0.24 -27.83 8.93
CA PHE A 596 -0.50 -29.01 8.47
C PHE A 596 -0.18 -30.28 9.29
N GLY A 597 0.36 -30.15 10.51
CA GLY A 597 0.68 -31.30 11.37
C GLY A 597 -0.53 -32.16 11.70
N SER A 598 -0.27 -33.38 12.16
CA SER A 598 -1.29 -34.39 12.47
C SER A 598 -2.30 -33.96 13.55
N ARG A 599 -1.90 -33.10 14.48
CA ARG A 599 -2.73 -32.53 15.56
C ARG A 599 -3.42 -31.22 15.17
N SER A 600 -3.10 -30.62 14.01
CA SER A 600 -3.82 -29.44 13.51
C SER A 600 -5.30 -29.73 13.32
N GLY A 601 -6.13 -28.68 13.27
CA GLY A 601 -7.56 -28.86 13.02
C GLY A 601 -7.84 -29.60 11.71
N LEU A 602 -7.00 -29.39 10.68
CA LEU A 602 -7.05 -30.13 9.42
C LEU A 602 -6.67 -31.61 9.63
N GLY A 603 -5.54 -31.90 10.28
CA GLY A 603 -5.08 -33.25 10.52
C GLY A 603 -6.07 -34.08 11.36
N LEU A 604 -6.62 -33.48 12.41
CA LEU A 604 -7.66 -34.12 13.23
C LEU A 604 -8.92 -34.39 12.41
N ALA A 605 -9.40 -33.46 11.62
CA ALA A 605 -10.58 -33.61 10.80
C ALA A 605 -10.44 -34.75 9.79
N LEU A 606 -9.32 -34.80 9.04
CA LEU A 606 -9.07 -35.87 8.05
C LEU A 606 -8.95 -37.25 8.68
N ARG A 607 -8.33 -37.37 9.87
CA ARG A 607 -8.16 -38.64 10.58
C ARG A 607 -9.44 -39.16 11.26
N THR A 608 -10.31 -38.27 11.69
CA THR A 608 -11.51 -38.62 12.47
C THR A 608 -12.77 -38.72 11.64
N PHE A 609 -12.74 -38.36 10.38
CA PHE A 609 -13.89 -38.43 9.48
C PHE A 609 -14.32 -39.88 9.25
N PRO A 610 -15.64 -40.18 9.26
CA PRO A 610 -16.14 -41.57 9.16
C PRO A 610 -15.73 -42.27 7.88
N ARG A 611 -15.69 -41.59 6.73
CA ARG A 611 -15.23 -42.14 5.45
C ARG A 611 -13.71 -41.99 5.35
N GLN A 612 -12.99 -43.11 5.29
CA GLN A 612 -11.52 -43.14 5.30
C GLN A 612 -10.89 -43.50 3.95
N GLN A 613 -11.69 -43.78 2.91
CA GLN A 613 -11.24 -44.20 1.57
C GLN A 613 -12.08 -43.53 0.49
N ASN A 614 -11.50 -43.37 -0.69
CA ASN A 614 -12.12 -42.73 -1.85
C ASN A 614 -12.72 -41.35 -1.52
N GLN A 615 -11.98 -40.57 -0.76
CA GLN A 615 -12.42 -39.24 -0.38
C GLN A 615 -12.29 -38.28 -1.57
N ARG A 616 -13.23 -37.36 -1.72
CA ARG A 616 -13.15 -36.25 -2.65
C ARG A 616 -12.87 -34.97 -1.86
N ILE A 617 -11.70 -34.42 -2.08
CA ILE A 617 -11.17 -33.27 -1.31
C ILE A 617 -11.03 -32.08 -2.25
N GLY A 618 -11.72 -31.00 -1.96
CA GLY A 618 -11.49 -29.67 -2.56
C GLY A 618 -10.52 -28.86 -1.69
N LEU A 619 -9.53 -28.23 -2.30
CA LEU A 619 -8.58 -27.36 -1.62
C LEU A 619 -8.49 -26.01 -2.31
N LEU A 620 -8.76 -24.93 -1.59
CA LEU A 620 -8.54 -23.56 -2.05
C LEU A 620 -7.18 -23.08 -1.52
N GLY A 621 -6.23 -22.86 -2.44
CA GLY A 621 -4.83 -22.54 -2.17
C GLY A 621 -3.94 -23.80 -2.24
N LEU A 622 -2.80 -23.69 -2.90
CA LEU A 622 -1.87 -24.81 -3.13
C LEU A 622 -0.69 -24.81 -2.15
N GLY A 623 -0.09 -23.63 -1.90
CA GLY A 623 1.17 -23.53 -1.18
C GLY A 623 2.27 -24.38 -1.82
N VAL A 624 2.96 -25.22 -1.04
CA VAL A 624 3.93 -26.21 -1.54
C VAL A 624 3.29 -27.59 -1.84
N GLY A 625 1.96 -27.70 -1.61
CA GLY A 625 1.22 -28.95 -1.82
C GLY A 625 1.22 -29.90 -0.62
N THR A 626 1.52 -29.44 0.59
CA THR A 626 1.63 -30.28 1.80
C THR A 626 0.36 -31.11 2.06
N VAL A 627 -0.83 -30.58 1.76
CA VAL A 627 -2.10 -31.31 1.91
C VAL A 627 -2.14 -32.59 1.07
N ALA A 628 -1.42 -32.63 -0.04
CA ALA A 628 -1.33 -33.85 -0.89
C ALA A 628 -0.67 -35.05 -0.17
N ALA A 629 0.11 -34.81 0.90
CA ALA A 629 0.70 -35.88 1.71
C ALA A 629 -0.36 -36.67 2.52
N TYR A 630 -1.54 -36.12 2.75
CA TYR A 630 -2.67 -36.82 3.36
C TYR A 630 -3.41 -37.75 2.41
N GLY A 631 -3.21 -37.56 1.09
CA GLY A 631 -3.92 -38.34 0.07
C GLY A 631 -3.59 -39.81 0.08
N LYS A 632 -4.61 -40.65 -0.05
CA LYS A 632 -4.54 -42.11 -0.09
C LYS A 632 -4.93 -42.61 -1.47
N THR A 633 -4.54 -43.86 -1.78
CA THR A 633 -4.96 -44.53 -3.01
C THR A 633 -6.48 -44.55 -3.11
N GLY A 634 -7.03 -44.07 -4.22
CA GLY A 634 -8.46 -43.95 -4.47
C GLY A 634 -9.05 -42.58 -4.12
N ASP A 635 -8.31 -41.73 -3.41
CA ASP A 635 -8.75 -40.37 -3.12
C ASP A 635 -8.58 -39.46 -4.36
N TYR A 636 -9.46 -38.46 -4.46
CA TYR A 636 -9.39 -37.41 -5.49
C TYR A 636 -9.22 -36.06 -4.84
N LEU A 637 -8.16 -35.36 -5.19
CA LEU A 637 -7.81 -34.04 -4.65
C LEU A 637 -7.87 -32.98 -5.77
N ARG A 638 -8.84 -32.06 -5.67
CA ARG A 638 -9.00 -30.93 -6.59
C ARG A 638 -8.54 -29.65 -5.93
N ILE A 639 -7.49 -29.02 -6.49
CA ILE A 639 -6.81 -27.87 -5.92
C ILE A 639 -7.04 -26.66 -6.81
N TYR A 640 -7.48 -25.55 -6.21
CA TYR A 640 -7.68 -24.26 -6.88
C TYR A 640 -6.56 -23.31 -6.48
N GLU A 641 -5.80 -22.82 -7.46
CA GLU A 641 -4.68 -21.91 -7.23
C GLU A 641 -4.78 -20.70 -8.16
N ILE A 642 -4.69 -19.49 -7.59
CA ILE A 642 -4.81 -18.25 -8.36
C ILE A 642 -3.49 -17.84 -9.00
N ASP A 643 -2.36 -18.15 -8.37
CA ASP A 643 -1.03 -17.72 -8.81
C ASP A 643 -0.31 -18.80 -9.63
N PRO A 644 -0.09 -18.59 -10.94
CA PRO A 644 0.65 -19.55 -11.78
C PRO A 644 2.09 -19.80 -11.30
N ALA A 645 2.70 -18.85 -10.59
CA ALA A 645 4.06 -19.03 -10.06
C ALA A 645 4.07 -20.01 -8.88
N VAL A 646 3.04 -20.00 -8.02
CA VAL A 646 2.88 -20.98 -6.93
C VAL A 646 2.81 -22.38 -7.51
N LYS A 647 2.00 -22.61 -8.57
CA LYS A 647 1.93 -23.89 -9.26
C LYS A 647 3.31 -24.35 -9.76
N GLN A 648 4.04 -23.47 -10.46
CA GLN A 648 5.37 -23.82 -11.00
C GLN A 648 6.38 -24.15 -9.89
N LEU A 649 6.31 -23.44 -8.77
CA LEU A 649 7.17 -23.67 -7.63
C LEU A 649 6.80 -24.97 -6.89
N ALA A 650 5.51 -25.29 -6.73
CA ALA A 650 5.07 -26.53 -6.11
C ALA A 650 5.43 -27.78 -6.94
N GLU A 651 5.42 -27.66 -8.28
CA GLU A 651 5.71 -28.80 -9.19
C GLU A 651 7.22 -29.06 -9.38
N LYS A 652 8.11 -28.07 -9.25
CA LYS A 652 9.54 -28.21 -9.58
C LYS A 652 10.44 -28.41 -8.36
N PRO A 653 10.56 -27.43 -7.43
CA PRO A 653 11.43 -27.60 -6.26
C PRO A 653 10.82 -28.49 -5.16
N PHE A 654 9.51 -28.67 -5.13
CA PHE A 654 8.83 -29.51 -4.15
C PHE A 654 8.28 -30.79 -4.80
N SER A 655 8.05 -31.82 -4.00
CA SER A 655 7.65 -33.15 -4.49
C SER A 655 6.34 -33.67 -3.89
N TYR A 656 5.64 -32.93 -3.03
CA TYR A 656 4.40 -33.38 -2.41
C TYR A 656 3.34 -33.82 -3.42
N LEU A 657 3.16 -33.06 -4.51
CA LEU A 657 2.21 -33.39 -5.56
C LEU A 657 2.60 -34.70 -6.31
N ALA A 658 3.90 -34.86 -6.59
CA ALA A 658 4.42 -35.98 -7.34
C ALA A 658 4.47 -37.28 -6.50
N THR A 659 4.56 -37.19 -5.18
CA THR A 659 4.67 -38.32 -4.25
C THR A 659 3.33 -38.66 -3.59
N SER A 660 2.23 -37.98 -3.88
CA SER A 660 0.90 -38.29 -3.37
C SER A 660 0.35 -39.55 -3.97
N ASP A 661 -0.37 -40.34 -3.17
CA ASP A 661 -1.10 -41.54 -3.64
C ASP A 661 -2.51 -41.18 -4.17
N ALA A 662 -2.98 -39.95 -4.00
CA ALA A 662 -4.25 -39.47 -4.51
C ALA A 662 -4.17 -39.07 -5.99
N GLN A 663 -5.30 -39.11 -6.69
CA GLN A 663 -5.45 -38.49 -7.98
C GLN A 663 -5.59 -36.97 -7.80
N ILE A 664 -4.66 -36.16 -8.36
CA ILE A 664 -4.62 -34.73 -8.19
C ILE A 664 -5.03 -33.99 -9.47
N GLU A 665 -5.92 -33.03 -9.34
CA GLU A 665 -6.28 -32.09 -10.40
C GLU A 665 -6.07 -30.65 -9.95
N LEU A 666 -5.27 -29.88 -10.73
CA LEU A 666 -4.99 -28.45 -10.47
C LEU A 666 -5.83 -27.56 -11.37
N VAL A 667 -6.62 -26.67 -10.78
CA VAL A 667 -7.45 -25.68 -11.46
C VAL A 667 -6.87 -24.30 -11.23
N MET A 668 -6.48 -23.61 -12.32
CA MET A 668 -5.97 -22.27 -12.22
C MET A 668 -7.10 -21.24 -12.15
N GLY A 669 -7.04 -20.35 -11.16
CA GLY A 669 -7.98 -19.26 -10.96
C GLY A 669 -8.39 -19.08 -9.50
N ASP A 670 -9.18 -18.03 -9.24
CA ASP A 670 -9.79 -17.84 -7.93
C ASP A 670 -10.71 -19.01 -7.57
N GLY A 671 -10.52 -19.59 -6.38
CA GLY A 671 -11.23 -20.81 -5.98
C GLY A 671 -12.75 -20.63 -5.90
N ARG A 672 -13.23 -19.48 -5.37
CA ARG A 672 -14.65 -19.18 -5.31
C ARG A 672 -15.27 -18.98 -6.70
N LEU A 673 -14.60 -18.18 -7.56
CA LEU A 673 -15.09 -17.94 -8.93
C LEU A 673 -15.08 -19.21 -9.78
N SER A 674 -14.14 -20.12 -9.55
CA SER A 674 -14.10 -21.42 -10.20
C SER A 674 -15.27 -22.29 -9.76
N LEU A 675 -15.48 -22.43 -8.45
CA LEU A 675 -16.63 -23.15 -7.89
C LEU A 675 -17.98 -22.55 -8.32
N GLU A 676 -18.07 -21.21 -8.46
CA GLU A 676 -19.31 -20.57 -8.91
C GLU A 676 -19.73 -21.04 -10.33
N ARG A 677 -18.77 -21.34 -11.20
CA ARG A 677 -18.97 -21.75 -12.61
C ARG A 677 -19.07 -23.24 -12.82
N GLU A 678 -18.50 -24.02 -11.90
CA GLU A 678 -18.44 -25.49 -12.01
C GLU A 678 -19.76 -26.17 -11.61
N PRO A 679 -20.03 -27.38 -12.16
CA PRO A 679 -21.07 -28.24 -11.62
C PRO A 679 -20.70 -28.73 -10.21
N PRO A 680 -21.67 -29.24 -9.42
CA PRO A 680 -21.40 -29.83 -8.10
C PRO A 680 -20.26 -30.84 -8.14
N GLN A 681 -19.33 -30.73 -7.19
CA GLN A 681 -18.13 -31.60 -7.13
C GLN A 681 -18.24 -32.74 -6.14
N ASP A 682 -19.27 -32.74 -5.29
CA ASP A 682 -19.56 -33.79 -4.27
C ASP A 682 -18.33 -34.03 -3.35
N PHE A 683 -17.76 -32.98 -2.80
CA PHE A 683 -16.63 -33.10 -1.88
C PHE A 683 -17.03 -33.67 -0.54
N ASP A 684 -16.18 -34.53 0.02
CA ASP A 684 -16.23 -34.95 1.43
C ASP A 684 -15.65 -33.85 2.31
N PHE A 685 -14.60 -33.18 1.82
CA PHE A 685 -13.96 -32.01 2.44
C PHE A 685 -13.79 -30.87 1.46
N LEU A 686 -14.11 -29.66 1.93
CA LEU A 686 -13.66 -28.42 1.30
C LEU A 686 -12.73 -27.71 2.26
N ILE A 687 -11.44 -27.64 1.92
CA ILE A 687 -10.39 -27.02 2.74
C ILE A 687 -10.12 -25.62 2.19
N MET A 688 -10.11 -24.65 3.05
CA MET A 688 -9.86 -23.24 2.71
C MET A 688 -8.54 -22.80 3.34
N ASP A 689 -7.50 -22.69 2.53
CA ASP A 689 -6.15 -22.23 2.88
C ASP A 689 -5.60 -21.25 1.84
N ALA A 690 -6.44 -20.32 1.39
CA ALA A 690 -6.12 -19.35 0.35
C ALA A 690 -5.72 -18.01 0.97
N PHE A 691 -4.44 -17.84 1.29
CA PHE A 691 -3.86 -16.59 1.76
C PHE A 691 -2.87 -16.04 0.75
N SER A 692 -2.86 -14.71 0.57
CA SER A 692 -1.82 -14.01 -0.19
C SER A 692 -0.90 -13.29 0.80
N SER A 693 0.26 -13.88 1.12
CA SER A 693 1.02 -13.52 2.32
C SER A 693 0.13 -13.70 3.57
N ASP A 694 -0.03 -12.69 4.42
CA ASP A 694 -0.96 -12.72 5.57
C ASP A 694 -2.32 -12.03 5.26
N ALA A 695 -2.57 -11.68 3.98
CA ALA A 695 -3.81 -11.03 3.57
C ALA A 695 -4.95 -12.06 3.43
N VAL A 696 -6.07 -11.73 4.07
CA VAL A 696 -7.28 -12.57 4.05
C VAL A 696 -8.16 -12.16 2.86
N PRO A 697 -8.47 -13.08 1.94
CA PRO A 697 -9.44 -12.82 0.89
C PRO A 697 -10.87 -12.88 1.45
N ALA A 698 -11.36 -11.74 1.97
CA ALA A 698 -12.65 -11.64 2.66
C ALA A 698 -13.84 -12.20 1.88
N HIS A 699 -13.76 -12.19 0.54
CA HIS A 699 -14.84 -12.73 -0.31
C HIS A 699 -15.00 -14.25 -0.20
N LEU A 700 -14.00 -14.96 0.30
CA LEU A 700 -14.10 -16.40 0.58
C LEU A 700 -14.85 -16.70 1.87
N LEU A 701 -15.04 -15.70 2.75
CA LEU A 701 -15.64 -15.86 4.07
C LEU A 701 -17.05 -15.23 4.19
N THR A 702 -17.67 -14.88 3.08
CA THR A 702 -19.03 -14.29 3.06
C THR A 702 -20.11 -15.37 3.04
N ARG A 703 -21.31 -15.01 3.50
CA ARG A 703 -22.49 -15.90 3.44
C ARG A 703 -22.71 -16.44 2.03
N GLU A 704 -22.57 -15.62 1.01
CA GLU A 704 -22.74 -15.98 -0.40
C GLU A 704 -21.68 -17.00 -0.86
N ALA A 705 -20.45 -16.87 -0.38
CA ALA A 705 -19.39 -17.84 -0.64
C ALA A 705 -19.73 -19.21 -0.01
N PHE A 706 -20.16 -19.24 1.24
CA PHE A 706 -20.58 -20.49 1.89
C PHE A 706 -21.76 -21.14 1.16
N ALA A 707 -22.71 -20.37 0.62
CA ALA A 707 -23.80 -20.91 -0.20
C ALA A 707 -23.28 -21.61 -1.48
N ILE A 708 -22.21 -21.08 -2.10
CA ILE A 708 -21.53 -21.74 -3.22
C ILE A 708 -20.87 -23.04 -2.74
N TYR A 709 -20.13 -23.02 -1.63
CA TYR A 709 -19.43 -24.19 -1.09
C TYR A 709 -20.37 -25.34 -0.77
N LEU A 710 -21.55 -25.06 -0.18
CA LEU A 710 -22.57 -26.06 0.10
C LEU A 710 -23.07 -26.79 -1.16
N ARG A 711 -23.09 -26.12 -2.31
CA ARG A 711 -23.48 -26.76 -3.58
C ARG A 711 -22.49 -27.85 -4.02
N HIS A 712 -21.21 -27.74 -3.60
CA HIS A 712 -20.13 -28.65 -3.95
C HIS A 712 -19.81 -29.65 -2.84
N LEU A 713 -20.46 -29.56 -1.69
CA LEU A 713 -20.24 -30.43 -0.55
C LEU A 713 -21.29 -31.55 -0.51
N LYS A 714 -20.88 -32.74 -0.14
CA LYS A 714 -21.82 -33.81 0.21
C LYS A 714 -22.65 -33.43 1.45
N PRO A 715 -23.85 -33.96 1.63
CA PRO A 715 -24.70 -33.69 2.80
C PRO A 715 -24.02 -33.97 4.15
N ASP A 716 -23.13 -34.97 4.19
CA ASP A 716 -22.36 -35.39 5.37
C ASP A 716 -20.92 -34.83 5.38
N GLY A 717 -20.58 -33.99 4.40
CA GLY A 717 -19.26 -33.42 4.23
C GLY A 717 -18.90 -32.35 5.26
N ALA A 718 -17.63 -31.90 5.22
CA ALA A 718 -17.11 -30.90 6.13
C ALA A 718 -16.37 -29.79 5.40
N ILE A 719 -16.44 -28.57 5.93
CA ILE A 719 -15.65 -27.41 5.52
C ILE A 719 -14.59 -27.17 6.59
N ILE A 720 -13.33 -26.99 6.19
CA ILE A 720 -12.22 -26.73 7.09
C ILE A 720 -11.59 -25.40 6.67
N VAL A 721 -11.60 -24.41 7.56
CA VAL A 721 -11.13 -23.07 7.28
C VAL A 721 -9.89 -22.76 8.10
N ASN A 722 -8.77 -22.48 7.44
CA ASN A 722 -7.61 -21.90 8.11
C ASN A 722 -7.92 -20.45 8.50
N ILE A 723 -7.80 -20.14 9.78
CA ILE A 723 -8.01 -18.80 10.35
C ILE A 723 -6.75 -18.25 11.00
N SER A 724 -5.61 -18.93 10.80
CA SER A 724 -4.32 -18.46 11.33
C SER A 724 -3.97 -17.10 10.72
N ASN A 725 -4.00 -16.05 11.53
CA ASN A 725 -3.65 -14.70 11.12
C ASN A 725 -3.08 -13.92 12.30
N ARG A 726 -2.03 -13.13 12.07
CA ARG A 726 -1.34 -12.37 13.12
C ARG A 726 -2.15 -11.19 13.62
N TYR A 727 -2.94 -10.56 12.74
CA TYR A 727 -3.54 -9.25 12.98
C TYR A 727 -5.06 -9.28 13.09
N LEU A 728 -5.69 -10.32 12.55
CA LEU A 728 -7.14 -10.45 12.47
C LEU A 728 -7.64 -11.64 13.27
N ASP A 729 -8.70 -11.44 14.05
CA ASP A 729 -9.48 -12.51 14.66
C ASP A 729 -10.61 -12.92 13.70
N LEU A 730 -10.34 -13.95 12.90
CA LEU A 730 -11.30 -14.47 11.91
C LEU A 730 -12.27 -15.49 12.48
N ARG A 731 -12.05 -15.97 13.70
CA ARG A 731 -12.88 -16.98 14.34
C ARG A 731 -14.35 -16.56 14.41
N PRO A 732 -14.72 -15.37 14.90
CA PRO A 732 -16.12 -14.96 14.95
C PRO A 732 -16.77 -14.85 13.56
N VAL A 733 -15.98 -14.52 12.52
CA VAL A 733 -16.48 -14.43 11.14
C VAL A 733 -16.94 -15.79 10.64
N VAL A 734 -16.06 -16.81 10.77
CA VAL A 734 -16.30 -18.16 10.28
C VAL A 734 -17.38 -18.87 11.12
N GLU A 735 -17.35 -18.70 12.45
CA GLU A 735 -18.37 -19.30 13.32
C GLU A 735 -19.77 -18.67 13.11
N ASN A 736 -19.84 -17.35 12.80
CA ASN A 736 -21.11 -16.71 12.41
C ASN A 736 -21.62 -17.21 11.06
N ALA A 737 -20.73 -17.43 10.10
CA ALA A 737 -21.11 -18.02 8.82
C ALA A 737 -21.61 -19.46 9.01
N ALA A 738 -20.93 -20.28 9.82
CA ALA A 738 -21.37 -21.64 10.19
C ALA A 738 -22.79 -21.66 10.77
N ARG A 739 -23.06 -20.76 11.73
CA ARG A 739 -24.37 -20.62 12.35
C ARG A 739 -25.44 -20.23 11.31
N ALA A 740 -25.12 -19.30 10.39
CA ALA A 740 -26.03 -18.85 9.36
C ALA A 740 -26.44 -19.96 8.36
N ILE A 741 -25.56 -20.94 8.12
CA ILE A 741 -25.82 -22.10 7.26
C ILE A 741 -26.30 -23.34 8.04
N GLY A 742 -26.43 -23.25 9.36
CA GLY A 742 -26.92 -24.36 10.22
C GLY A 742 -25.87 -25.46 10.46
N PHE A 743 -24.57 -25.13 10.39
CA PHE A 743 -23.47 -26.07 10.67
C PHE A 743 -22.99 -25.97 12.12
N MET A 744 -22.61 -27.11 12.71
CA MET A 744 -21.82 -27.14 13.93
C MET A 744 -20.40 -26.68 13.59
N SER A 745 -19.73 -26.00 14.54
CA SER A 745 -18.36 -25.52 14.36
C SER A 745 -17.50 -25.81 15.58
N TYR A 746 -16.25 -26.24 15.35
CA TYR A 746 -15.20 -26.32 16.36
C TYR A 746 -13.96 -25.59 15.86
N THR A 747 -13.45 -24.70 16.70
CA THR A 747 -12.15 -24.06 16.48
C THR A 747 -11.09 -24.87 17.20
N ILE A 748 -10.06 -25.30 16.48
CA ILE A 748 -8.94 -26.08 16.97
C ILE A 748 -7.67 -25.26 16.80
N GLU A 749 -6.98 -25.04 17.91
CA GLU A 749 -5.75 -24.27 18.00
C GLU A 749 -4.61 -25.20 18.42
N CYS A 750 -3.49 -25.16 17.69
CA CYS A 750 -2.28 -25.90 17.99
C CYS A 750 -1.13 -24.94 18.23
N GLU A 751 -0.25 -25.27 19.17
CA GLU A 751 1.00 -24.57 19.43
C GLU A 751 2.12 -25.07 18.51
N ASP A 752 3.21 -24.28 18.40
CA ASP A 752 4.40 -24.66 17.64
C ASP A 752 4.98 -25.98 18.17
N GLY A 753 5.44 -26.84 17.26
CA GLY A 753 6.10 -28.10 17.58
C GLY A 753 5.22 -29.20 18.16
N SER A 754 3.88 -29.05 18.12
CA SER A 754 2.96 -30.07 18.64
C SER A 754 2.75 -31.21 17.64
N ASP A 755 3.38 -32.34 17.88
CA ASP A 755 3.09 -33.62 17.20
C ASP A 755 2.97 -34.76 18.22
N ASP A 756 2.22 -35.82 17.85
CA ASP A 756 2.05 -37.04 18.64
C ASP A 756 3.29 -37.96 18.59
N GLU A 757 4.05 -37.92 17.50
CA GLU A 757 5.13 -38.86 17.19
C GLU A 757 6.54 -38.33 17.51
N GLU A 758 6.78 -37.00 17.46
CA GLU A 758 8.10 -36.39 17.72
C GLU A 758 8.01 -35.19 18.65
N GLN A 759 8.59 -35.31 19.84
CA GLN A 759 8.75 -34.14 20.73
C GLN A 759 9.76 -33.16 20.14
N GLY A 760 9.34 -31.88 19.96
CA GLY A 760 10.18 -30.81 19.45
C GLY A 760 10.27 -30.71 17.92
N ALA A 761 9.21 -31.07 17.22
CA ALA A 761 9.09 -30.95 15.76
C ALA A 761 9.13 -29.49 15.28
N TRP A 762 10.32 -28.89 15.20
CA TRP A 762 10.55 -27.49 14.84
C TRP A 762 9.99 -27.08 13.47
N TRP A 763 9.69 -28.07 12.60
CA TRP A 763 9.08 -27.85 11.27
C TRP A 763 7.55 -27.71 11.32
N LEU A 764 6.92 -27.88 12.48
CA LEU A 764 5.49 -27.67 12.72
C LEU A 764 5.27 -26.31 13.38
N TYR A 765 4.37 -25.52 12.79
CA TYR A 765 3.99 -24.21 13.26
C TYR A 765 2.63 -24.21 13.92
N GLY A 766 2.42 -23.31 14.84
CA GLY A 766 1.12 -23.07 15.45
C GLY A 766 0.05 -22.75 14.40
N SER A 767 -1.15 -23.27 14.60
CA SER A 767 -2.25 -23.12 13.66
C SER A 767 -3.60 -22.98 14.34
N SER A 768 -4.52 -22.31 13.66
CA SER A 768 -5.91 -22.19 14.08
C SER A 768 -6.82 -22.53 12.90
N PHE A 769 -7.61 -23.58 13.06
CA PHE A 769 -8.59 -24.03 12.06
C PHE A 769 -10.00 -24.08 12.64
N VAL A 770 -11.00 -23.74 11.84
CA VAL A 770 -12.41 -23.97 12.15
C VAL A 770 -12.91 -25.12 11.30
N VAL A 771 -13.39 -26.17 11.96
CA VAL A 771 -14.02 -27.34 11.34
C VAL A 771 -15.53 -27.18 11.42
N LEU A 772 -16.21 -27.28 10.29
CA LEU A 772 -17.64 -27.04 10.11
C LEU A 772 -18.30 -28.26 9.48
N SER A 773 -19.37 -28.82 10.07
CA SER A 773 -20.16 -29.91 9.46
C SER A 773 -21.56 -30.01 10.05
N GLN A 774 -22.47 -30.60 9.29
CA GLN A 774 -23.79 -31.06 9.78
C GLN A 774 -23.74 -32.53 10.23
N ASN A 775 -22.68 -33.27 9.96
CA ASN A 775 -22.49 -34.65 10.33
C ASN A 775 -22.28 -34.75 11.86
N ARG A 776 -23.34 -35.14 12.59
CA ARG A 776 -23.28 -35.27 14.04
C ARG A 776 -22.25 -36.28 14.49
N ALA A 777 -22.21 -37.45 13.86
CA ALA A 777 -21.29 -38.54 14.24
C ALA A 777 -19.81 -38.05 14.11
N PHE A 778 -19.52 -37.27 13.11
CA PHE A 778 -18.20 -36.67 12.94
C PHE A 778 -17.90 -35.60 14.01
N MET A 779 -18.84 -34.65 14.22
CA MET A 779 -18.66 -33.55 15.17
C MET A 779 -18.68 -34.01 16.64
N GLU A 780 -19.35 -35.13 16.97
CA GLU A 780 -19.38 -35.72 18.31
C GLU A 780 -18.13 -36.59 18.59
N ASN A 781 -17.23 -36.78 17.64
CA ASN A 781 -15.97 -37.49 17.84
C ASN A 781 -15.18 -36.91 19.02
N TYR A 782 -14.74 -37.79 19.93
CA TYR A 782 -14.05 -37.40 21.16
C TYR A 782 -12.79 -36.56 20.91
N ALA A 783 -11.97 -36.89 19.90
CA ALA A 783 -10.74 -36.21 19.58
C ALA A 783 -10.99 -34.77 19.12
N LEU A 784 -12.00 -34.52 18.27
CA LEU A 784 -12.40 -33.20 17.81
C LEU A 784 -12.96 -32.33 18.94
N ARG A 785 -13.87 -32.92 19.74
CA ARG A 785 -14.48 -32.19 20.87
C ARG A 785 -13.46 -31.82 21.94
N ASN A 786 -12.52 -32.72 22.24
CA ASN A 786 -11.51 -32.47 23.28
C ASN A 786 -10.46 -31.44 22.83
N ALA A 787 -10.20 -31.35 21.52
CA ALA A 787 -9.28 -30.35 20.96
C ALA A 787 -9.94 -28.97 20.71
N ALA A 788 -11.27 -28.86 20.85
CA ALA A 788 -12.00 -27.64 20.57
C ALA A 788 -11.77 -26.56 21.62
N SER A 789 -11.39 -25.39 21.17
CA SER A 789 -11.25 -24.18 22.01
C SER A 789 -12.63 -23.62 22.41
N PRO A 790 -12.77 -23.03 23.63
CA PRO A 790 -14.01 -22.40 24.08
C PRO A 790 -14.51 -21.33 23.10
N ALA A 791 -15.84 -21.15 23.00
CA ALA A 791 -16.43 -20.15 22.12
C ALA A 791 -15.97 -18.72 22.51
N PRO A 792 -15.65 -17.84 21.54
CA PRO A 792 -15.21 -16.50 21.82
C PRO A 792 -16.35 -15.62 22.35
N ALA A 793 -16.06 -14.74 23.32
CA ALA A 793 -17.04 -13.78 23.85
C ALA A 793 -17.54 -12.79 22.78
N THR A 794 -16.75 -12.54 21.74
CA THR A 794 -17.03 -11.58 20.66
C THR A 794 -17.98 -12.10 19.56
N LEU A 795 -18.37 -13.37 19.62
CA LEU A 795 -19.15 -14.02 18.57
C LEU A 795 -20.43 -13.27 18.17
N ASN A 796 -21.11 -12.69 19.13
CA ASN A 796 -22.39 -11.99 18.90
C ASN A 796 -22.21 -10.51 18.55
N THR A 797 -21.00 -9.96 18.59
CA THR A 797 -20.73 -8.53 18.36
C THR A 797 -20.33 -8.23 16.91
N ILE A 798 -19.90 -9.27 16.17
CA ILE A 798 -19.43 -9.14 14.80
C ILE A 798 -20.56 -9.49 13.84
N PRO A 799 -20.94 -8.57 12.91
CA PRO A 799 -21.97 -8.86 11.91
C PRO A 799 -21.54 -9.99 10.97
N LEU A 800 -22.52 -10.75 10.48
CA LEU A 800 -22.30 -11.71 9.41
C LEU A 800 -21.74 -11.01 8.16
N TRP A 801 -20.63 -11.50 7.66
CA TRP A 801 -20.06 -10.99 6.42
C TRP A 801 -20.90 -11.43 5.22
N THR A 802 -21.16 -10.50 4.33
CA THR A 802 -21.84 -10.67 3.05
C THR A 802 -21.03 -10.04 1.94
N ASP A 803 -21.34 -10.37 0.69
CA ASP A 803 -20.68 -9.71 -0.45
C ASP A 803 -20.87 -8.19 -0.45
N ASP A 804 -21.97 -7.70 0.15
CA ASP A 804 -22.25 -6.28 0.26
C ASP A 804 -21.67 -5.62 1.52
N TYR A 805 -21.38 -6.40 2.57
CA TYR A 805 -20.82 -5.88 3.82
C TYR A 805 -19.72 -6.78 4.40
N THR A 806 -18.51 -6.26 4.46
CA THR A 806 -17.37 -6.82 5.18
C THR A 806 -16.64 -5.70 5.91
N SER A 807 -16.19 -5.91 7.15
CA SER A 807 -15.40 -4.93 7.89
C SER A 807 -14.22 -5.58 8.58
N MET A 808 -13.03 -5.28 8.06
CA MET A 808 -11.77 -5.78 8.62
C MET A 808 -11.42 -5.09 9.95
N PHE A 809 -11.87 -3.84 10.16
CA PHE A 809 -11.62 -3.12 11.41
C PHE A 809 -12.25 -3.76 12.64
N ARG A 810 -13.40 -4.44 12.47
CA ARG A 810 -14.11 -5.07 13.58
C ARG A 810 -13.47 -6.36 14.05
N VAL A 811 -12.56 -6.90 13.29
CA VAL A 811 -11.85 -8.16 13.56
C VAL A 811 -10.34 -7.97 13.79
N LEU A 812 -9.87 -6.74 13.96
CA LEU A 812 -8.49 -6.46 14.40
C LEU A 812 -8.28 -6.97 15.83
N LYS A 813 -7.15 -7.73 16.04
CA LYS A 813 -6.71 -8.22 17.34
C LYS A 813 -6.23 -7.09 18.23
#